data_84ef6545596b0c1685b4e49667e0175f
#
_entry.id   84ef6545596b0c1685b4e49667e0175f
#
_cell.length_a   1.000
_cell.length_b   1.000
_cell.length_c   1.000
_cell.angle_alpha   90.00
_cell.angle_beta   90.00
_cell.angle_gamma   90.00
#
_symmetry.space_group_name_H-M   'P 1'
#
loop_
_entity.id
_entity.type
_entity.pdbx_description
1 polymer ?
#
loop_
_entity_poly.entity_id
_entity_poly.type
_entity_poly.pdbx_seq_one_letter_code
_entity_poly.pdbx_strand_id
1 'polypeptide(L)'
;MSKHIFFISLLFLSINTLSAEELSNVDVTSSVFSNSVNESKYPLHIMQNEEINVNKSIGDNLKGLSGISNADYGSAVGQPTIRGLTGNRTRLLSNNISVNDLSYISGDHINNIDLNNISHIEILRGPSSIFNKGGTSGGIINVISDIISEDKYDNEVFKLDYNSVNNGYGHNILFKRNLFDINMYLSINNIKKGNYSVPHGVLYDEGVEKTTLANSDHKNQNMSFGLSIPREWGYFGISFENNDGIYGIPYHAEEEEEEGHEEEEGHRLFTKVETETYTVKGKVNTVPFFNSIDYSFRNSNSFLKEHEEDGSASLDSNSNSLAFTFNLDDQSYEKRLLLEYNHTKSPMTGAYLPSSESYDRSLAYFLRTKNKPYEIDFAGRYESNSRDSNSQKYGDTSLSFGTSLSSNIGEALRYNLSYAHVSRTPTIAELFANGVHGATSRYERGNNTFSREVSRNIELDMQYAFNEIDLNLNLYRNSINSFIFLKDETTTTSGKTDATWSQKDAVMQGYELSMSRTYLIGNNNLMVTLSRDDISGVFDDNTYIPRISPAKNTLSLKYENQKNDIYYLDFIYSESQGDMSSIETKTNSYLDLDVGYSKKIVLDTHKDLLFNIYGHNILDKAIRNHSSLIKDHVPMAGANYGVDVSMRYKF
;
A
#
# COMPACT_ATOMS: atom_id res chain seq x y z
N MET A 1 31.92 -15.25 -2.16
CA MET A 1 32.50 -14.05 -1.51
C MET A 1 33.27 -13.26 -2.57
N SER A 2 32.75 -12.16 -3.00
CA SER A 2 33.36 -10.99 -3.66
C SER A 2 32.23 -10.21 -4.35
N LYS A 3 31.50 -9.41 -3.61
CA LYS A 3 30.59 -8.40 -4.16
C LYS A 3 31.39 -7.12 -4.32
N HIS A 4 31.51 -6.63 -5.53
CA HIS A 4 32.18 -5.37 -5.85
C HIS A 4 31.45 -4.21 -5.21
N ILE A 5 32.11 -3.55 -4.26
CA ILE A 5 31.69 -2.27 -3.70
C ILE A 5 32.04 -1.21 -4.76
N PHE A 6 31.05 -0.68 -5.43
CA PHE A 6 31.20 0.51 -6.29
C PHE A 6 31.30 1.76 -5.37
N PHE A 7 32.50 2.26 -5.19
CA PHE A 7 32.76 3.57 -4.59
C PHE A 7 32.44 4.66 -5.65
N ILE A 8 31.32 5.36 -5.48
CA ILE A 8 31.06 6.60 -6.20
C ILE A 8 31.73 7.73 -5.42
N SER A 9 32.88 8.19 -5.91
CA SER A 9 33.53 9.41 -5.40
C SER A 9 32.75 10.63 -5.91
N LEU A 10 31.92 11.21 -5.04
CA LEU A 10 31.24 12.48 -5.32
C LEU A 10 32.24 13.64 -5.19
N LEU A 11 32.40 14.38 -6.29
CA LEU A 11 33.07 15.69 -6.29
C LEU A 11 32.14 16.70 -5.59
N PHE A 12 32.55 17.18 -4.41
CA PHE A 12 31.89 18.28 -3.71
C PHE A 12 32.35 19.62 -4.26
N LEU A 13 31.49 20.32 -5.00
CA LEU A 13 31.66 21.74 -5.29
C LEU A 13 30.98 22.55 -4.18
N SER A 14 31.76 23.37 -3.46
CA SER A 14 31.28 24.31 -2.46
C SER A 14 30.63 25.53 -3.12
N ILE A 15 29.35 25.72 -2.95
CA ILE A 15 28.61 26.94 -3.32
C ILE A 15 27.94 27.49 -2.07
N ASN A 16 28.00 28.79 -1.86
CA ASN A 16 27.60 29.54 -0.67
C ASN A 16 26.11 29.46 -0.37
N THR A 17 25.80 29.40 0.93
CA THR A 17 24.49 29.21 1.56
C THR A 17 23.59 30.47 1.54
N LEU A 18 22.31 30.27 1.21
CA LEU A 18 21.19 31.11 1.63
C LEU A 18 20.09 30.17 2.16
N SER A 19 19.44 30.57 3.24
CA SER A 19 18.52 29.79 4.03
C SER A 19 17.34 29.19 3.24
N ALA A 20 17.06 27.91 3.50
CA ALA A 20 15.89 27.20 2.97
C ALA A 20 14.58 27.76 3.58
N GLU A 21 13.57 27.98 2.75
CA GLU A 21 12.19 28.15 3.21
C GLU A 21 11.66 26.81 3.76
N GLU A 22 10.97 26.88 4.91
CA GLU A 22 10.36 25.72 5.55
C GLU A 22 9.37 25.03 4.62
N LEU A 23 9.55 23.73 4.42
CA LEU A 23 8.52 22.85 3.85
C LEU A 23 7.24 22.98 4.67
N SER A 24 6.09 23.15 3.99
CA SER A 24 4.78 23.24 4.64
C SER A 24 4.59 22.09 5.62
N ASN A 25 4.27 22.41 6.86
CA ASN A 25 3.93 21.42 7.88
C ASN A 25 2.73 20.59 7.40
N VAL A 26 2.94 19.28 7.21
CA VAL A 26 1.85 18.33 6.98
C VAL A 26 1.50 17.69 8.30
N ASP A 27 0.25 17.83 8.70
CA ASP A 27 -0.25 17.19 9.89
C ASP A 27 -0.47 15.71 9.64
N VAL A 28 0.22 14.88 10.42
CA VAL A 28 0.06 13.43 10.39
C VAL A 28 -1.21 13.08 11.16
N THR A 29 -2.22 12.58 10.49
CA THR A 29 -3.52 12.28 11.10
C THR A 29 -3.66 10.85 11.59
N SER A 30 -2.84 9.92 11.11
CA SER A 30 -2.88 8.52 11.50
C SER A 30 -1.80 8.11 12.47
N SER A 31 -0.78 8.92 12.66
CA SER A 31 0.05 8.65 13.84
C SER A 31 -0.88 8.74 15.04
N VAL A 32 -0.69 7.88 16.00
CA VAL A 32 -1.43 7.92 17.28
C VAL A 32 -1.43 9.34 17.85
N PHE A 33 -0.60 10.20 17.31
CA PHE A 33 -0.39 11.60 17.66
C PHE A 33 -0.37 12.45 16.39
N SER A 34 -1.21 13.49 16.36
CA SER A 34 -1.20 14.54 15.35
C SER A 34 0.03 15.43 15.57
N ASN A 35 1.16 15.03 14.98
CA ASN A 35 2.36 15.86 14.95
C ASN A 35 2.72 16.12 13.50
N SER A 36 3.33 17.25 13.22
CA SER A 36 3.88 17.52 11.89
C SER A 36 4.92 16.45 11.51
N VAL A 37 5.08 16.19 10.22
CA VAL A 37 6.09 15.23 9.71
C VAL A 37 7.47 15.50 10.30
N ASN A 38 7.82 16.79 10.47
CA ASN A 38 9.10 17.23 11.01
C ASN A 38 9.27 16.91 12.51
N GLU A 39 8.19 16.68 13.23
CA GLU A 39 8.20 16.33 14.65
C GLU A 39 8.07 14.82 14.89
N SER A 40 7.65 14.06 13.86
CA SER A 40 7.54 12.60 13.97
C SER A 40 8.91 11.97 14.10
N LYS A 41 9.13 11.27 15.20
CA LYS A 41 10.37 10.52 15.51
C LYS A 41 10.29 9.05 15.07
N TYR A 42 9.26 8.70 14.30
CA TYR A 42 9.06 7.33 13.80
C TYR A 42 9.51 7.16 12.36
N PRO A 43 9.77 5.93 11.94
CA PRO A 43 9.85 5.60 10.53
C PRO A 43 8.45 5.76 9.91
N LEU A 44 8.15 6.99 9.51
CA LEU A 44 6.93 7.40 8.86
C LEU A 44 7.28 7.95 7.48
N HIS A 45 6.69 7.34 6.45
CA HIS A 45 6.69 7.92 5.12
C HIS A 45 5.31 8.50 4.84
N ILE A 46 5.28 9.72 4.32
CA ILE A 46 4.07 10.36 3.83
C ILE A 46 4.24 10.64 2.35
N MET A 47 3.30 10.13 1.55
CA MET A 47 3.18 10.45 0.14
C MET A 47 2.02 11.43 -0.03
N GLN A 48 2.32 12.62 -0.55
CA GLN A 48 1.33 13.67 -0.75
C GLN A 48 0.44 13.39 -1.96
N ASN A 49 -0.73 14.02 -2.00
CA ASN A 49 -1.67 13.89 -3.12
C ASN A 49 -1.03 14.21 -4.48
N GLU A 50 -0.13 15.20 -4.53
CA GLU A 50 0.56 15.62 -5.75
C GLU A 50 1.54 14.58 -6.30
N GLU A 51 1.99 13.64 -5.48
CA GLU A 51 2.91 12.55 -5.82
C GLU A 51 2.18 11.29 -6.31
N ILE A 52 0.84 11.25 -6.14
CA ILE A 52 0.02 10.08 -6.42
C ILE A 52 -0.46 10.10 -7.86
N ASN A 53 -0.10 9.06 -8.60
CA ASN A 53 -0.64 8.81 -9.93
C ASN A 53 -1.91 7.94 -9.81
N VAL A 54 -3.06 8.54 -10.06
CA VAL A 54 -4.37 7.87 -9.96
C VAL A 54 -4.57 6.76 -10.99
N ASN A 55 -3.72 6.73 -12.02
CA ASN A 55 -3.71 5.68 -13.03
C ASN A 55 -2.88 4.44 -12.62
N LYS A 56 -2.25 4.47 -11.45
CA LYS A 56 -1.51 3.34 -10.88
C LYS A 56 -2.30 2.71 -9.74
N SER A 57 -2.06 1.42 -9.48
CA SER A 57 -2.52 0.77 -8.25
C SER A 57 -1.83 1.38 -7.02
N ILE A 58 -2.34 1.10 -5.82
CA ILE A 58 -1.68 1.56 -4.58
C ILE A 58 -0.27 0.97 -4.45
N GLY A 59 -0.08 -0.30 -4.82
CA GLY A 59 1.24 -0.94 -4.81
C GLY A 59 2.21 -0.27 -5.79
N ASP A 60 1.75 0.09 -6.99
CA ASP A 60 2.57 0.78 -7.99
C ASP A 60 2.94 2.21 -7.59
N ASN A 61 2.05 2.91 -6.90
CA ASN A 61 2.37 4.24 -6.37
C ASN A 61 3.47 4.18 -5.30
N LEU A 62 3.45 3.15 -4.46
CA LEU A 62 4.36 3.03 -3.33
C LEU A 62 5.70 2.34 -3.64
N LYS A 63 5.82 1.59 -4.75
CA LYS A 63 7.04 0.82 -5.09
C LYS A 63 8.31 1.65 -5.27
N GLY A 64 8.17 2.96 -5.50
CA GLY A 64 9.29 3.91 -5.55
C GLY A 64 9.96 4.16 -4.21
N LEU A 65 9.26 3.94 -3.11
CA LEU A 65 9.79 4.14 -1.76
C LEU A 65 10.74 3.01 -1.35
N SER A 66 11.74 3.34 -0.52
CA SER A 66 12.70 2.36 -0.01
C SER A 66 12.02 1.30 0.86
N GLY A 67 12.40 0.04 0.64
CA GLY A 67 11.84 -1.11 1.35
C GLY A 67 10.43 -1.49 0.93
N ILE A 68 9.87 -0.88 -0.13
CA ILE A 68 8.55 -1.20 -0.66
C ILE A 68 8.66 -1.73 -2.09
N SER A 69 7.93 -2.79 -2.36
CA SER A 69 7.73 -3.39 -3.68
C SER A 69 6.24 -3.65 -3.94
N ASN A 70 5.92 -4.12 -5.12
CA ASN A 70 4.56 -4.43 -5.54
C ASN A 70 4.42 -5.90 -5.92
N ALA A 71 3.44 -6.60 -5.36
CA ALA A 71 2.97 -7.89 -5.84
C ALA A 71 1.76 -7.63 -6.73
N ASP A 72 1.97 -7.58 -8.04
CA ASP A 72 0.96 -7.24 -9.02
C ASP A 72 0.31 -8.47 -9.67
N TYR A 73 -0.95 -8.28 -10.09
CA TYR A 73 -1.75 -9.24 -10.84
C TYR A 73 -2.37 -8.57 -12.09
N GLY A 74 -1.57 -7.77 -12.80
CA GLY A 74 -2.01 -6.96 -13.93
C GLY A 74 -2.20 -5.48 -13.58
N SER A 75 -2.84 -4.71 -14.47
CA SER A 75 -2.92 -3.25 -14.35
C SER A 75 -3.81 -2.73 -13.24
N ALA A 76 -4.79 -3.53 -12.82
CA ALA A 76 -5.80 -3.12 -11.84
C ALA A 76 -5.38 -3.45 -10.41
N VAL A 77 -4.66 -4.54 -10.21
CA VAL A 77 -4.35 -5.12 -8.91
C VAL A 77 -2.88 -4.98 -8.59
N GLY A 78 -2.56 -4.27 -7.53
CA GLY A 78 -1.20 -4.12 -7.01
C GLY A 78 -1.20 -4.10 -5.49
N GLN A 79 -0.63 -5.14 -4.90
CA GLN A 79 -0.53 -5.28 -3.44
C GLN A 79 0.81 -4.75 -2.95
N PRO A 80 0.84 -3.71 -2.12
CA PRO A 80 2.09 -3.23 -1.57
C PRO A 80 2.72 -4.26 -0.65
N THR A 81 4.02 -4.45 -0.83
CA THR A 81 4.85 -5.35 -0.03
C THR A 81 5.88 -4.53 0.72
N ILE A 82 5.87 -4.57 2.04
CA ILE A 82 6.84 -3.86 2.88
C ILE A 82 7.87 -4.86 3.39
N ARG A 83 9.15 -4.67 3.02
CA ARG A 83 10.27 -5.53 3.44
C ARG A 83 9.98 -7.02 3.20
N GLY A 84 9.47 -7.34 2.00
CA GLY A 84 9.11 -8.70 1.61
C GLY A 84 7.86 -9.27 2.27
N LEU A 85 7.16 -8.49 3.11
CA LEU A 85 5.93 -8.88 3.79
C LEU A 85 4.72 -8.27 3.10
N THR A 86 3.73 -9.09 2.74
CA THR A 86 2.52 -8.70 2.02
C THR A 86 1.26 -9.26 2.68
N GLY A 87 0.09 -8.94 2.14
CA GLY A 87 -1.21 -9.40 2.59
C GLY A 87 -1.50 -8.96 4.02
N ASN A 88 -1.93 -9.90 4.87
CA ASN A 88 -2.30 -9.58 6.25
C ASN A 88 -1.15 -9.17 7.17
N ARG A 89 0.10 -9.20 6.71
CA ARG A 89 1.28 -8.66 7.43
C ARG A 89 1.48 -7.17 7.17
N THR A 90 0.92 -6.67 6.04
CA THR A 90 0.92 -5.25 5.65
C THR A 90 -0.52 -4.81 5.48
N ARG A 91 -1.07 -4.13 6.49
CA ARG A 91 -2.50 -3.79 6.53
C ARG A 91 -2.79 -2.46 5.85
N LEU A 92 -3.87 -2.46 5.08
CA LEU A 92 -4.42 -1.27 4.46
C LEU A 92 -5.54 -0.71 5.32
N LEU A 93 -5.43 0.57 5.67
CA LEU A 93 -6.45 1.34 6.39
C LEU A 93 -6.95 2.49 5.52
N SER A 94 -8.17 2.92 5.76
CA SER A 94 -8.75 4.15 5.24
C SER A 94 -9.23 4.98 6.42
N ASN A 95 -8.63 6.16 6.63
CA ASN A 95 -8.94 7.03 7.77
C ASN A 95 -8.88 6.30 9.13
N ASN A 96 -7.84 5.51 9.35
CA ASN A 96 -7.61 4.68 10.54
C ASN A 96 -8.59 3.50 10.73
N ILE A 97 -9.46 3.23 9.78
CA ILE A 97 -10.40 2.11 9.82
C ILE A 97 -9.90 1.02 8.87
N SER A 98 -9.91 -0.24 9.32
CA SER A 98 -9.50 -1.36 8.46
C SER A 98 -10.31 -1.44 7.19
N VAL A 99 -9.64 -1.55 6.05
CA VAL A 99 -10.24 -1.93 4.78
C VAL A 99 -10.32 -3.45 4.78
N ASN A 100 -11.50 -3.99 5.05
CA ASN A 100 -11.78 -5.42 5.06
C ASN A 100 -12.62 -5.77 3.82
N ASP A 101 -12.08 -5.44 2.65
CA ASP A 101 -12.64 -5.77 1.34
C ASP A 101 -12.17 -7.16 0.86
N LEU A 102 -12.42 -7.46 -0.39
CA LEU A 102 -12.05 -8.74 -0.99
C LEU A 102 -10.54 -8.93 -1.10
N SER A 103 -9.75 -7.84 -1.23
CA SER A 103 -8.29 -7.90 -1.23
C SER A 103 -7.68 -8.39 0.09
N TYR A 104 -8.45 -8.28 1.19
CA TYR A 104 -8.10 -8.87 2.48
C TYR A 104 -8.23 -10.39 2.47
N ILE A 105 -9.12 -10.93 1.66
CA ILE A 105 -9.39 -12.38 1.54
C ILE A 105 -8.34 -13.01 0.63
N SER A 106 -8.11 -12.41 -0.54
CA SER A 106 -7.09 -12.84 -1.50
C SER A 106 -6.41 -11.65 -2.16
N GLY A 107 -5.09 -11.73 -2.33
CA GLY A 107 -4.24 -10.62 -2.79
C GLY A 107 -4.35 -10.31 -4.29
N ASP A 108 -5.04 -11.11 -5.07
CA ASP A 108 -5.31 -10.92 -6.50
C ASP A 108 -6.54 -10.04 -6.78
N HIS A 109 -7.22 -9.57 -5.73
CA HIS A 109 -8.36 -8.67 -5.88
C HIS A 109 -7.96 -7.20 -5.71
N ILE A 110 -8.71 -6.32 -6.38
CA ILE A 110 -8.51 -4.87 -6.30
C ILE A 110 -8.76 -4.35 -4.88
N ASN A 111 -7.90 -3.44 -4.44
CA ASN A 111 -8.13 -2.71 -3.19
C ASN A 111 -9.25 -1.68 -3.40
N ASN A 112 -10.27 -1.70 -2.53
CA ASN A 112 -11.38 -0.77 -2.60
C ASN A 112 -11.03 0.60 -2.00
N ILE A 113 -10.15 1.33 -2.68
CA ILE A 113 -9.72 2.69 -2.31
C ILE A 113 -9.72 3.57 -3.54
N ASP A 114 -10.45 4.69 -3.49
CA ASP A 114 -10.39 5.74 -4.51
C ASP A 114 -9.19 6.66 -4.26
N LEU A 115 -8.14 6.53 -5.08
CA LEU A 115 -6.93 7.35 -4.99
C LEU A 115 -7.11 8.80 -5.52
N ASN A 116 -8.24 9.13 -6.15
CA ASN A 116 -8.43 10.46 -6.74
C ASN A 116 -8.64 11.57 -5.71
N ASN A 117 -9.19 11.24 -4.55
CA ASN A 117 -9.67 12.21 -3.58
C ASN A 117 -9.05 12.05 -2.20
N ILE A 118 -7.88 11.46 -2.15
CA ILE A 118 -7.11 11.32 -0.90
C ILE A 118 -6.30 12.59 -0.64
N SER A 119 -6.07 12.86 0.64
CA SER A 119 -5.19 13.93 1.09
C SER A 119 -3.72 13.47 1.00
N HIS A 120 -3.43 12.31 1.56
CA HIS A 120 -2.10 11.71 1.56
C HIS A 120 -2.17 10.23 1.94
N ILE A 121 -1.05 9.51 1.77
CA ILE A 121 -0.86 8.13 2.25
C ILE A 121 0.22 8.14 3.32
N GLU A 122 -0.03 7.47 4.45
CA GLU A 122 0.89 7.30 5.56
C GLU A 122 1.32 5.85 5.69
N ILE A 123 2.62 5.61 5.87
CA ILE A 123 3.19 4.29 6.08
C ILE A 123 3.81 4.25 7.47
N LEU A 124 3.21 3.45 8.37
CA LEU A 124 3.61 3.35 9.76
C LEU A 124 4.25 2.00 10.06
N ARG A 125 5.30 2.04 10.87
CA ARG A 125 6.00 0.84 11.37
C ARG A 125 6.19 0.93 12.90
N GLY A 126 6.66 -0.15 13.51
CA GLY A 126 6.98 -0.19 14.93
C GLY A 126 5.78 -0.12 15.87
N PRO A 127 5.91 0.46 17.09
CA PRO A 127 4.85 0.44 18.12
C PRO A 127 3.52 1.05 17.68
N SER A 128 3.53 2.11 16.88
CA SER A 128 2.29 2.74 16.39
C SER A 128 1.49 1.81 15.46
N SER A 129 2.14 0.96 14.67
CA SER A 129 1.44 -0.04 13.84
C SER A 129 0.74 -1.08 14.70
N ILE A 130 1.37 -1.55 15.79
CA ILE A 130 0.78 -2.51 16.74
C ILE A 130 -0.48 -1.93 17.40
N PHE A 131 -0.45 -0.67 17.78
CA PHE A 131 -1.62 -0.01 18.37
C PHE A 131 -2.78 0.01 17.39
N ASN A 132 -2.54 0.47 16.16
CA ASN A 132 -3.60 0.67 15.17
C ASN A 132 -4.18 -0.64 14.65
N LYS A 133 -3.34 -1.69 14.42
CA LYS A 133 -3.83 -2.99 13.94
C LYS A 133 -2.90 -4.14 14.33
N GLY A 134 -3.50 -5.27 14.69
CA GLY A 134 -2.77 -6.49 14.98
C GLY A 134 -2.28 -7.24 13.75
N GLY A 135 -1.27 -8.10 13.96
CA GLY A 135 -0.68 -8.93 12.90
C GLY A 135 0.21 -8.18 11.91
N THR A 136 0.45 -6.89 12.11
CA THR A 136 1.15 -5.99 11.18
C THR A 136 2.68 -6.04 11.31
N SER A 137 3.27 -7.20 11.04
CA SER A 137 4.73 -7.36 11.12
C SER A 137 5.49 -6.58 10.04
N GLY A 138 4.87 -6.27 8.91
CA GLY A 138 5.39 -5.40 7.85
C GLY A 138 5.08 -3.92 8.07
N GLY A 139 3.98 -3.62 8.76
CA GLY A 139 3.51 -2.25 8.99
C GLY A 139 2.10 -1.99 8.49
N ILE A 140 1.73 -0.72 8.44
CA ILE A 140 0.41 -0.24 8.04
C ILE A 140 0.57 0.80 6.93
N ILE A 141 -0.31 0.74 5.94
CA ILE A 141 -0.52 1.77 4.93
C ILE A 141 -1.90 2.37 5.21
N ASN A 142 -1.95 3.65 5.56
CA ASN A 142 -3.18 4.34 5.87
C ASN A 142 -3.45 5.44 4.84
N VAL A 143 -4.56 5.33 4.16
CA VAL A 143 -5.00 6.30 3.15
C VAL A 143 -5.94 7.29 3.80
N ILE A 144 -5.59 8.57 3.74
CA ILE A 144 -6.33 9.66 4.37
C ILE A 144 -7.15 10.41 3.33
N SER A 145 -8.43 10.53 3.58
CA SER A 145 -9.36 11.34 2.79
C SER A 145 -10.21 12.23 3.70
N ASP A 146 -10.74 13.33 3.13
CA ASP A 146 -11.57 14.30 3.87
C ASP A 146 -13.07 14.04 3.69
N ILE A 147 -13.49 12.84 3.35
CA ILE A 147 -14.90 12.50 3.12
C ILE A 147 -15.77 12.80 4.35
N ILE A 148 -15.20 12.59 5.55
CA ILE A 148 -15.72 13.06 6.82
C ILE A 148 -14.63 13.89 7.48
N SER A 149 -14.80 15.21 7.58
CA SER A 149 -13.79 16.13 8.07
C SER A 149 -14.17 16.72 9.43
N GLU A 150 -13.17 16.87 10.31
CA GLU A 150 -13.24 17.63 11.56
C GLU A 150 -13.21 19.14 11.29
N ASP A 151 -12.49 19.56 10.24
CA ASP A 151 -12.33 20.95 9.84
C ASP A 151 -13.30 21.37 8.74
N LYS A 152 -13.63 22.67 8.71
CA LYS A 152 -14.41 23.24 7.61
C LYS A 152 -13.56 23.31 6.34
N TYR A 153 -14.15 22.97 5.22
CA TYR A 153 -13.50 23.04 3.92
C TYR A 153 -14.39 23.67 2.86
N ASP A 154 -13.78 24.24 1.82
CA ASP A 154 -14.47 24.89 0.74
C ASP A 154 -13.61 24.87 -0.53
N ASN A 155 -13.64 23.76 -1.26
CA ASN A 155 -12.95 23.63 -2.53
C ASN A 155 -13.65 22.67 -3.49
N GLU A 156 -13.50 22.94 -4.77
CA GLU A 156 -13.96 22.07 -5.85
C GLU A 156 -12.78 21.71 -6.74
N VAL A 157 -12.77 20.46 -7.23
CA VAL A 157 -11.75 19.96 -8.14
C VAL A 157 -12.42 19.27 -9.31
N PHE A 158 -12.01 19.64 -10.52
CA PHE A 158 -12.32 18.90 -11.74
C PHE A 158 -11.01 18.40 -12.34
N LYS A 159 -10.89 17.09 -12.58
CA LYS A 159 -9.69 16.47 -13.09
C LYS A 159 -9.97 15.62 -14.31
N LEU A 160 -9.08 15.69 -15.31
CA LEU A 160 -9.03 14.84 -16.49
C LEU A 160 -7.64 14.24 -16.59
N ASP A 161 -7.55 12.97 -16.96
CA ASP A 161 -6.29 12.29 -17.20
C ASP A 161 -6.35 11.39 -18.44
N TYR A 162 -5.19 11.19 -19.05
CA TYR A 162 -4.98 10.28 -20.18
C TYR A 162 -3.61 9.61 -20.05
N ASN A 163 -3.51 8.35 -20.44
CA ASN A 163 -2.26 7.63 -20.58
C ASN A 163 -2.24 6.76 -21.86
N SER A 164 -1.06 6.66 -22.49
CA SER A 164 -0.92 6.09 -23.83
C SER A 164 -0.84 4.57 -23.85
N VAL A 165 -0.25 3.94 -22.82
CA VAL A 165 0.11 2.51 -22.85
C VAL A 165 -1.10 1.57 -22.98
N ASN A 166 -2.25 2.02 -22.53
CA ASN A 166 -3.53 1.28 -22.63
C ASN A 166 -4.68 2.14 -23.14
N ASN A 167 -4.38 3.29 -23.77
CA ASN A 167 -5.36 4.28 -24.20
C ASN A 167 -6.35 4.64 -23.07
N GLY A 168 -5.81 4.73 -21.84
CA GLY A 168 -6.59 4.96 -20.65
C GLY A 168 -6.97 6.41 -20.48
N TYR A 169 -8.19 6.65 -19.99
CA TYR A 169 -8.64 7.99 -19.61
C TYR A 169 -9.48 7.95 -18.34
N GLY A 170 -9.45 9.04 -17.63
CA GLY A 170 -10.21 9.23 -16.40
C GLY A 170 -10.78 10.63 -16.28
N HIS A 171 -11.81 10.77 -15.50
CA HIS A 171 -12.32 12.06 -15.05
C HIS A 171 -12.80 11.95 -13.61
N ASN A 172 -12.53 13.01 -12.86
CA ASN A 172 -12.94 13.14 -11.46
C ASN A 172 -13.58 14.51 -11.22
N ILE A 173 -14.67 14.51 -10.47
CA ILE A 173 -15.35 15.70 -9.96
C ILE A 173 -15.40 15.58 -8.45
N LEU A 174 -14.83 16.55 -7.75
CA LEU A 174 -14.86 16.66 -6.31
C LEU A 174 -15.50 17.98 -5.90
N PHE A 175 -16.49 17.89 -5.05
CA PHE A 175 -17.17 19.03 -4.46
C PHE A 175 -17.06 18.94 -2.94
N LYS A 176 -16.45 19.95 -2.31
CA LYS A 176 -16.32 20.10 -0.87
C LYS A 176 -16.84 21.48 -0.49
N ARG A 177 -17.90 21.55 0.31
CA ARG A 177 -18.52 22.81 0.74
C ARG A 177 -18.90 22.77 2.21
N ASN A 178 -18.68 23.87 2.90
CA ASN A 178 -19.27 24.13 4.20
C ASN A 178 -20.47 25.04 4.05
N LEU A 179 -21.67 24.49 4.24
CA LEU A 179 -22.92 25.23 4.18
C LEU A 179 -23.63 25.13 5.54
N PHE A 180 -23.94 26.27 6.15
CA PHE A 180 -24.62 26.32 7.45
C PHE A 180 -23.91 25.49 8.54
N ASP A 181 -22.57 25.54 8.56
CA ASP A 181 -21.72 24.74 9.45
C ASP A 181 -21.86 23.21 9.29
N ILE A 182 -22.30 22.78 8.15
CA ILE A 182 -22.30 21.37 7.72
C ILE A 182 -21.33 21.24 6.54
N ASN A 183 -20.34 20.38 6.67
CA ASN A 183 -19.48 19.98 5.56
C ASN A 183 -20.24 19.00 4.67
N MET A 184 -20.25 19.26 3.39
CA MET A 184 -20.81 18.41 2.35
C MET A 184 -19.68 17.99 1.40
N TYR A 185 -19.55 16.70 1.21
CA TYR A 185 -18.59 16.09 0.30
C TYR A 185 -19.34 15.30 -0.76
N LEU A 186 -18.98 15.49 -2.03
CA LEU A 186 -19.42 14.69 -3.15
C LEU A 186 -18.24 14.44 -4.09
N SER A 187 -18.00 13.19 -4.43
CA SER A 187 -17.00 12.80 -5.42
C SER A 187 -17.60 11.82 -6.42
N ILE A 188 -17.30 12.02 -7.68
CA ILE A 188 -17.61 11.09 -8.78
C ILE A 188 -16.33 10.90 -9.58
N ASN A 189 -15.90 9.65 -9.70
CA ASN A 189 -14.71 9.26 -10.44
C ASN A 189 -15.06 8.16 -11.43
N ASN A 190 -14.51 8.24 -12.63
CA ASN A 190 -14.66 7.21 -13.66
C ASN A 190 -13.31 7.04 -14.39
N ILE A 191 -12.85 5.80 -14.46
CA ILE A 191 -11.60 5.39 -15.12
C ILE A 191 -11.91 4.29 -16.11
N LYS A 192 -11.34 4.39 -17.32
CA LYS A 192 -11.38 3.33 -18.32
C LYS A 192 -10.00 3.16 -18.93
N LYS A 193 -9.49 1.94 -18.92
CA LYS A 193 -8.21 1.53 -19.49
C LYS A 193 -8.42 0.30 -20.37
N GLY A 194 -7.80 0.27 -21.55
CA GLY A 194 -7.73 -0.93 -22.37
C GLY A 194 -6.59 -1.86 -21.94
N ASN A 195 -6.38 -2.90 -22.70
CA ASN A 195 -5.21 -3.76 -22.55
C ASN A 195 -3.92 -2.96 -22.76
N TYR A 196 -2.91 -3.18 -21.93
CA TYR A 196 -1.67 -2.43 -22.03
C TYR A 196 -0.66 -3.06 -22.98
N SER A 197 0.11 -2.20 -23.64
CA SER A 197 1.23 -2.61 -24.47
C SER A 197 2.40 -3.06 -23.60
N VAL A 198 3.13 -4.09 -24.07
CA VAL A 198 4.35 -4.61 -23.44
C VAL A 198 5.55 -4.40 -24.38
N PRO A 199 6.78 -4.32 -23.86
CA PRO A 199 7.98 -4.21 -24.67
C PRO A 199 8.14 -5.39 -25.64
N HIS A 200 8.81 -5.16 -26.77
CA HIS A 200 9.11 -6.21 -27.74
C HIS A 200 9.94 -7.36 -27.13
N GLY A 201 9.65 -8.59 -27.54
CA GLY A 201 10.39 -9.79 -27.14
C GLY A 201 10.11 -10.28 -25.71
N VAL A 202 9.05 -9.80 -25.07
CA VAL A 202 8.77 -10.08 -23.65
C VAL A 202 7.61 -11.05 -23.45
N LEU A 203 6.63 -11.02 -24.33
CA LEU A 203 5.44 -11.85 -24.29
C LEU A 203 5.31 -12.66 -25.58
N TYR A 204 5.16 -13.96 -25.43
CA TYR A 204 4.92 -14.90 -26.52
C TYR A 204 3.72 -15.77 -26.17
N ASP A 205 2.92 -16.07 -27.17
CA ASP A 205 1.79 -16.95 -27.12
C ASP A 205 1.90 -17.90 -28.32
N GLU A 206 1.93 -19.23 -28.10
CA GLU A 206 2.21 -20.26 -29.12
C GLU A 206 3.44 -19.97 -30.00
N GLY A 207 4.46 -19.34 -29.45
CA GLY A 207 5.67 -18.95 -30.19
C GLY A 207 5.51 -17.70 -31.04
N VAL A 208 4.34 -17.05 -31.02
CA VAL A 208 4.07 -15.76 -31.67
C VAL A 208 4.27 -14.63 -30.69
N GLU A 209 5.08 -13.63 -31.08
CA GLU A 209 5.28 -12.43 -30.26
C GLU A 209 4.00 -11.63 -30.13
N LYS A 210 3.62 -11.28 -28.90
CA LYS A 210 2.52 -10.37 -28.59
C LYS A 210 3.08 -9.05 -28.06
N THR A 211 2.52 -7.95 -28.53
CA THR A 211 2.88 -6.59 -28.09
C THR A 211 1.88 -5.98 -27.11
N THR A 212 0.84 -6.72 -26.77
CA THR A 212 -0.22 -6.31 -25.84
C THR A 212 -0.59 -7.48 -24.95
N LEU A 213 -0.71 -7.24 -23.65
CA LEU A 213 -1.17 -8.25 -22.71
C LEU A 213 -2.70 -8.31 -22.72
N ALA A 214 -3.24 -9.45 -23.12
CA ALA A 214 -4.69 -9.71 -23.11
C ALA A 214 -5.25 -9.69 -21.68
N ASN A 215 -6.53 -9.40 -21.52
CA ASN A 215 -7.22 -9.36 -20.23
C ASN A 215 -6.52 -8.47 -19.18
N SER A 216 -5.87 -7.39 -19.60
CA SER A 216 -5.26 -6.41 -18.70
C SER A 216 -6.03 -5.09 -18.64
N ASP A 217 -7.21 -5.05 -19.22
CA ASP A 217 -8.11 -3.90 -19.20
C ASP A 217 -8.76 -3.67 -17.84
N HIS A 218 -9.15 -2.43 -17.58
CA HIS A 218 -9.77 -2.04 -16.32
C HIS A 218 -10.76 -0.91 -16.52
N LYS A 219 -11.94 -1.05 -15.94
CA LYS A 219 -12.94 0.01 -15.84
C LYS A 219 -13.39 0.11 -14.39
N ASN A 220 -13.41 1.33 -13.83
CA ASN A 220 -13.86 1.57 -12.48
C ASN A 220 -14.67 2.86 -12.38
N GLN A 221 -15.74 2.83 -11.61
CA GLN A 221 -16.57 3.98 -11.29
C GLN A 221 -16.75 4.05 -9.77
N ASN A 222 -16.34 5.18 -9.19
CA ASN A 222 -16.50 5.45 -7.76
C ASN A 222 -17.44 6.63 -7.57
N MET A 223 -18.32 6.53 -6.58
CA MET A 223 -19.14 7.62 -6.09
C MET A 223 -19.03 7.67 -4.57
N SER A 224 -18.73 8.84 -4.03
CA SER A 224 -18.61 9.06 -2.59
C SER A 224 -19.41 10.26 -2.17
N PHE A 225 -20.16 10.13 -1.07
CA PHE A 225 -20.93 11.19 -0.45
C PHE A 225 -20.61 11.22 1.04
N GLY A 226 -20.39 12.43 1.60
CA GLY A 226 -20.11 12.63 3.01
C GLY A 226 -20.80 13.86 3.56
N LEU A 227 -21.18 13.76 4.84
CA LEU A 227 -21.66 14.88 5.64
C LEU A 227 -20.93 14.88 6.97
N SER A 228 -20.44 16.04 7.42
CA SER A 228 -19.91 16.17 8.77
C SER A 228 -20.28 17.51 9.40
N ILE A 229 -20.38 17.51 10.70
CA ILE A 229 -20.81 18.68 11.50
C ILE A 229 -19.69 18.99 12.50
N PRO A 230 -18.72 19.84 12.13
CA PRO A 230 -17.68 20.30 13.06
C PRO A 230 -18.28 21.26 14.10
N ARG A 231 -17.90 21.07 15.37
CA ARG A 231 -18.34 21.87 16.51
C ARG A 231 -17.22 21.97 17.55
N GLU A 232 -17.33 22.89 18.48
CA GLU A 232 -16.40 23.02 19.62
C GLU A 232 -16.32 21.76 20.48
N TRP A 233 -17.42 21.01 20.59
CA TRP A 233 -17.46 19.76 21.34
C TRP A 233 -16.82 18.56 20.58
N GLY A 234 -16.40 18.74 19.32
CA GLY A 234 -15.87 17.72 18.43
C GLY A 234 -16.58 17.72 17.09
N TYR A 235 -16.74 16.55 16.49
CA TYR A 235 -17.48 16.41 15.23
C TYR A 235 -18.25 15.09 15.16
N PHE A 236 -19.23 15.06 14.27
CA PHE A 236 -19.97 13.87 13.86
C PHE A 236 -20.09 13.87 12.33
N GLY A 237 -19.90 12.73 11.71
CA GLY A 237 -20.10 12.60 10.27
C GLY A 237 -20.52 11.22 9.83
N ILE A 238 -21.10 11.20 8.63
CA ILE A 238 -21.52 9.97 7.93
C ILE A 238 -21.02 10.01 6.50
N SER A 239 -20.68 8.86 5.93
CA SER A 239 -20.38 8.74 4.51
C SER A 239 -20.99 7.49 3.89
N PHE A 240 -21.21 7.60 2.58
CA PHE A 240 -21.55 6.51 1.67
C PHE A 240 -20.55 6.50 0.52
N GLU A 241 -20.00 5.34 0.21
CA GLU A 241 -19.06 5.13 -0.88
C GLU A 241 -19.54 3.93 -1.69
N ASN A 242 -19.61 4.08 -3.02
CA ASN A 242 -19.91 3.01 -3.96
C ASN A 242 -18.77 2.88 -4.95
N ASN A 243 -18.29 1.65 -5.14
CA ASN A 243 -17.28 1.28 -6.12
C ASN A 243 -17.82 0.16 -7.01
N ASP A 244 -17.87 0.40 -8.32
CA ASP A 244 -18.27 -0.56 -9.34
C ASP A 244 -17.13 -0.70 -10.35
N GLY A 245 -16.52 -1.88 -10.43
CA GLY A 245 -15.34 -2.15 -11.22
C GLY A 245 -15.43 -3.44 -12.04
N ILE A 246 -14.78 -3.41 -13.19
CA ILE A 246 -14.53 -4.60 -14.03
C ILE A 246 -13.05 -4.56 -14.41
N TYR A 247 -12.33 -5.65 -14.16
CA TYR A 247 -10.95 -5.79 -14.57
C TYR A 247 -10.67 -7.19 -15.13
N GLY A 248 -9.79 -7.24 -16.12
CA GLY A 248 -9.39 -8.50 -16.73
C GLY A 248 -8.46 -9.31 -15.83
N ILE A 249 -8.44 -10.63 -16.03
CA ILE A 249 -7.53 -11.59 -15.40
C ILE A 249 -6.46 -11.94 -16.44
N PRO A 250 -5.25 -11.35 -16.38
CA PRO A 250 -4.28 -11.41 -17.48
C PRO A 250 -3.57 -12.75 -17.62
N TYR A 251 -3.63 -13.62 -16.59
CA TYR A 251 -3.03 -14.93 -16.62
C TYR A 251 -4.07 -16.01 -16.36
N HIS A 252 -4.26 -16.83 -17.38
CA HIS A 252 -5.00 -18.08 -17.29
C HIS A 252 -4.15 -19.13 -18.04
N ALA A 253 -3.91 -20.30 -17.44
CA ALA A 253 -3.26 -21.37 -18.17
C ALA A 253 -4.29 -21.95 -19.15
N GLU A 254 -4.00 -21.81 -20.44
CA GLU A 254 -4.77 -22.45 -21.49
C GLU A 254 -4.79 -23.97 -21.25
N GLU A 255 -5.96 -24.60 -21.27
CA GLU A 255 -6.04 -26.05 -21.40
C GLU A 255 -5.61 -26.38 -22.84
N GLU A 256 -4.79 -27.43 -23.04
CA GLU A 256 -4.46 -27.94 -24.36
C GLU A 256 -5.78 -28.23 -25.08
N GLU A 257 -6.13 -27.41 -26.08
CA GLU A 257 -7.33 -27.61 -26.89
C GLU A 257 -7.23 -28.99 -27.59
N GLU A 258 -8.22 -29.84 -27.35
CA GLU A 258 -8.46 -30.99 -28.25
C GLU A 258 -8.74 -30.41 -29.64
N GLU A 259 -7.88 -30.79 -30.63
CA GLU A 259 -7.97 -30.36 -32.01
C GLU A 259 -9.41 -30.49 -32.55
N GLY A 260 -10.10 -29.38 -32.81
CA GLY A 260 -11.35 -29.43 -33.57
C GLY A 260 -12.40 -28.34 -33.36
N HIS A 261 -12.17 -27.31 -32.60
CA HIS A 261 -13.12 -26.18 -32.52
C HIS A 261 -12.60 -24.97 -33.30
N GLU A 262 -13.49 -24.42 -34.18
CA GLU A 262 -13.26 -23.17 -34.91
C GLU A 262 -12.99 -22.05 -33.89
N GLU A 263 -11.99 -21.19 -34.18
CA GLU A 263 -11.60 -20.01 -33.39
C GLU A 263 -12.84 -19.13 -33.11
N GLU A 264 -13.51 -19.32 -31.99
CA GLU A 264 -14.33 -18.27 -31.40
C GLU A 264 -13.36 -17.25 -30.79
N GLU A 265 -13.56 -15.95 -31.05
CA GLU A 265 -12.79 -14.82 -30.49
C GLU A 265 -12.56 -15.07 -29.00
N GLY A 266 -11.28 -15.21 -28.59
CA GLY A 266 -10.84 -15.71 -27.30
C GLY A 266 -11.68 -15.17 -26.13
N HIS A 267 -12.21 -16.05 -25.32
CA HIS A 267 -13.10 -15.72 -24.20
C HIS A 267 -12.41 -14.74 -23.24
N ARG A 268 -13.03 -13.58 -23.05
CA ARG A 268 -12.52 -12.56 -22.12
C ARG A 268 -12.71 -13.05 -20.69
N LEU A 269 -11.58 -13.25 -19.97
CA LEU A 269 -11.58 -13.56 -18.55
C LEU A 269 -11.57 -12.26 -17.74
N PHE A 270 -12.48 -12.09 -16.83
CA PHE A 270 -12.59 -10.85 -16.07
C PHE A 270 -13.31 -11.04 -14.74
N THR A 271 -13.03 -10.12 -13.85
CA THR A 271 -13.69 -10.00 -12.54
C THR A 271 -14.57 -8.76 -12.55
N LYS A 272 -15.81 -8.90 -12.11
CA LYS A 272 -16.70 -7.81 -11.75
C LYS A 272 -16.75 -7.65 -10.24
N VAL A 273 -16.53 -6.44 -9.74
CA VAL A 273 -16.60 -6.11 -8.30
C VAL A 273 -17.55 -4.94 -8.07
N GLU A 274 -18.40 -5.08 -7.08
CA GLU A 274 -19.29 -4.02 -6.58
C GLU A 274 -19.06 -3.92 -5.05
N THR A 275 -18.84 -2.71 -4.54
CA THR A 275 -18.66 -2.51 -3.10
C THR A 275 -19.42 -1.27 -2.65
N GLU A 276 -20.27 -1.45 -1.64
CA GLU A 276 -20.95 -0.36 -0.94
C GLU A 276 -20.40 -0.25 0.48
N THR A 277 -20.02 0.95 0.88
CA THR A 277 -19.46 1.22 2.21
C THR A 277 -20.19 2.36 2.87
N TYR A 278 -20.65 2.13 4.10
CA TYR A 278 -21.26 3.11 4.98
C TYR A 278 -20.34 3.35 6.17
N THR A 279 -20.02 4.62 6.45
CA THR A 279 -19.17 4.98 7.58
C THR A 279 -19.86 6.01 8.46
N VAL A 280 -19.80 5.81 9.77
CA VAL A 280 -20.11 6.81 10.80
C VAL A 280 -18.82 7.03 11.58
N LYS A 281 -18.39 8.29 11.69
CA LYS A 281 -17.16 8.65 12.38
C LYS A 281 -17.34 9.97 13.12
N GLY A 282 -16.70 10.09 14.27
CA GLY A 282 -16.73 11.34 15.02
C GLY A 282 -15.79 11.34 16.22
N LYS A 283 -15.77 12.49 16.89
CA LYS A 283 -14.96 12.75 18.07
C LYS A 283 -15.75 13.59 19.04
N VAL A 284 -15.63 13.29 20.31
CA VAL A 284 -16.19 14.09 21.40
C VAL A 284 -15.05 14.58 22.27
N ASN A 285 -14.88 15.90 22.34
CA ASN A 285 -13.88 16.56 23.17
C ASN A 285 -14.40 16.73 24.61
N THR A 286 -13.49 16.80 25.57
CA THR A 286 -13.79 17.16 26.96
C THR A 286 -14.82 16.23 27.62
N VAL A 287 -14.53 14.93 27.62
CA VAL A 287 -15.32 13.91 28.31
C VAL A 287 -14.73 13.69 29.72
N PRO A 288 -15.53 13.48 30.79
CA PRO A 288 -14.96 13.14 32.09
C PRO A 288 -13.95 12.00 32.03
N PHE A 289 -12.77 12.20 32.61
CA PHE A 289 -11.61 11.29 32.63
C PHE A 289 -10.84 11.14 31.31
N PHE A 290 -11.33 11.67 30.17
CA PHE A 290 -10.68 11.59 28.87
C PHE A 290 -10.53 12.99 28.25
N ASN A 291 -9.47 13.20 27.49
CA ASN A 291 -9.30 14.42 26.69
C ASN A 291 -10.30 14.44 25.52
N SER A 292 -10.44 13.29 24.88
CA SER A 292 -11.45 13.07 23.85
C SER A 292 -11.72 11.56 23.67
N ILE A 293 -12.84 11.27 23.01
CA ILE A 293 -13.18 9.93 22.54
C ILE A 293 -13.44 10.01 21.05
N ASP A 294 -12.64 9.28 20.26
CA ASP A 294 -12.89 9.07 18.85
C ASP A 294 -13.68 7.77 18.67
N TYR A 295 -14.67 7.80 17.78
CA TYR A 295 -15.46 6.61 17.48
C TYR A 295 -15.65 6.45 15.97
N SER A 296 -15.70 5.20 15.52
CA SER A 296 -16.00 4.87 14.14
C SER A 296 -16.79 3.58 14.03
N PHE A 297 -17.72 3.56 13.09
CA PHE A 297 -18.41 2.37 12.63
C PHE A 297 -18.35 2.35 11.11
N ARG A 298 -17.98 1.20 10.54
CA ARG A 298 -17.98 0.97 9.09
C ARG A 298 -18.67 -0.33 8.77
N ASN A 299 -19.60 -0.30 7.84
CA ASN A 299 -20.18 -1.47 7.20
C ASN A 299 -19.77 -1.46 5.72
N SER A 300 -19.22 -2.56 5.21
CA SER A 300 -18.84 -2.71 3.82
C SER A 300 -19.43 -3.99 3.26
N ASN A 301 -20.19 -3.87 2.18
CA ASN A 301 -20.77 -4.98 1.44
C ASN A 301 -20.06 -5.06 0.09
N SER A 302 -19.35 -6.15 -0.17
CA SER A 302 -18.65 -6.38 -1.43
C SER A 302 -19.19 -7.62 -2.11
N PHE A 303 -19.44 -7.51 -3.39
CA PHE A 303 -19.77 -8.63 -4.28
C PHE A 303 -18.72 -8.71 -5.37
N LEU A 304 -18.20 -9.90 -5.61
CA LEU A 304 -17.25 -10.17 -6.66
C LEU A 304 -17.72 -11.40 -7.44
N LYS A 305 -17.65 -11.30 -8.77
CA LYS A 305 -17.91 -12.41 -9.67
C LYS A 305 -16.76 -12.52 -10.67
N GLU A 306 -16.09 -13.67 -10.63
CA GLU A 306 -15.09 -14.06 -11.61
C GLU A 306 -15.78 -14.81 -12.76
N HIS A 307 -15.48 -14.40 -13.97
CA HIS A 307 -15.92 -15.06 -15.19
C HIS A 307 -14.72 -15.79 -15.80
N GLU A 308 -14.72 -17.11 -15.63
CA GLU A 308 -13.71 -18.04 -16.12
C GLU A 308 -14.30 -18.93 -17.24
N GLU A 309 -13.47 -19.64 -18.00
CA GLU A 309 -13.93 -20.50 -19.10
C GLU A 309 -14.84 -21.62 -18.61
N ASP A 310 -14.51 -22.26 -17.51
CA ASP A 310 -15.24 -23.41 -16.94
C ASP A 310 -16.41 -23.04 -16.05
N GLY A 311 -16.75 -21.76 -15.94
CA GLY A 311 -17.83 -21.32 -15.10
C GLY A 311 -17.67 -19.95 -14.48
N SER A 312 -18.26 -19.72 -13.33
CA SER A 312 -18.08 -18.48 -12.59
C SER A 312 -17.96 -18.76 -11.10
N ALA A 313 -16.99 -18.14 -10.46
CA ALA A 313 -16.90 -18.06 -9.01
C ALA A 313 -17.55 -16.77 -8.51
N SER A 314 -18.21 -16.83 -7.35
CA SER A 314 -18.72 -15.63 -6.70
C SER A 314 -18.28 -15.58 -5.24
N LEU A 315 -17.87 -14.40 -4.83
CA LEU A 315 -17.44 -14.07 -3.48
C LEU A 315 -18.26 -12.88 -3.00
N ASP A 316 -19.04 -13.10 -1.94
CA ASP A 316 -19.69 -12.03 -1.21
C ASP A 316 -18.91 -11.74 0.06
N SER A 317 -18.88 -10.50 0.50
CA SER A 317 -18.29 -10.14 1.79
C SER A 317 -19.12 -9.05 2.46
N ASN A 318 -19.61 -9.32 3.65
CA ASN A 318 -20.20 -8.33 4.54
C ASN A 318 -19.29 -8.13 5.75
N SER A 319 -18.71 -6.94 5.87
CA SER A 319 -17.78 -6.59 6.92
C SER A 319 -18.31 -5.46 7.79
N ASN A 320 -18.25 -5.64 9.11
CA ASN A 320 -18.60 -4.64 10.10
C ASN A 320 -17.39 -4.35 10.99
N SER A 321 -17.00 -3.09 11.11
CA SER A 321 -15.92 -2.62 11.97
C SER A 321 -16.44 -1.56 12.93
N LEU A 322 -16.11 -1.70 14.21
CA LEU A 322 -16.42 -0.76 15.27
C LEU A 322 -15.16 -0.46 16.07
N ALA A 323 -14.84 0.81 16.27
CA ALA A 323 -13.70 1.21 17.07
C ALA A 323 -14.01 2.42 17.96
N PHE A 324 -13.42 2.40 19.15
CA PHE A 324 -13.41 3.52 20.11
C PHE A 324 -11.98 3.77 20.57
N THR A 325 -11.50 4.99 20.40
CA THR A 325 -10.19 5.41 20.90
C THR A 325 -10.40 6.44 22.02
N PHE A 326 -9.92 6.14 23.20
CA PHE A 326 -9.95 7.01 24.36
C PHE A 326 -8.60 7.69 24.51
N ASN A 327 -8.59 9.01 24.46
CA ASN A 327 -7.40 9.84 24.60
C ASN A 327 -7.27 10.28 26.07
N LEU A 328 -6.12 9.97 26.71
CA LEU A 328 -5.87 10.16 28.14
C LEU A 328 -4.58 10.94 28.40
N ASP A 329 -4.35 11.98 27.64
CA ASP A 329 -3.10 12.75 27.70
C ASP A 329 -2.97 13.52 29.01
N ASP A 330 -1.75 13.60 29.52
CA ASP A 330 -1.36 14.50 30.59
C ASP A 330 -0.10 15.30 30.21
N GLN A 331 0.44 16.06 31.15
CA GLN A 331 1.64 16.89 30.91
C GLN A 331 2.89 16.05 30.58
N SER A 332 2.98 14.81 31.06
CA SER A 332 4.17 13.96 30.98
C SER A 332 4.03 12.85 29.93
N TYR A 333 2.81 12.47 29.60
CA TYR A 333 2.53 11.32 28.76
C TYR A 333 1.38 11.58 27.79
N GLU A 334 1.52 11.05 26.59
CA GLU A 334 0.41 10.80 25.67
C GLU A 334 -0.02 9.35 25.85
N LYS A 335 -1.32 9.14 25.98
CA LYS A 335 -1.91 7.83 26.23
C LYS A 335 -3.12 7.63 25.39
N ARG A 336 -3.25 6.44 24.80
CA ARG A 336 -4.41 6.03 24.00
C ARG A 336 -4.84 4.64 24.41
N LEU A 337 -6.15 4.44 24.52
CA LEU A 337 -6.75 3.12 24.70
C LEU A 337 -7.70 2.87 23.53
N LEU A 338 -7.52 1.77 22.80
CA LEU A 338 -8.35 1.39 21.65
C LEU A 338 -9.12 0.12 21.97
N LEU A 339 -10.43 0.16 21.73
CA LEU A 339 -11.31 -1.01 21.66
C LEU A 339 -11.75 -1.18 20.21
N GLU A 340 -11.54 -2.36 19.65
CA GLU A 340 -11.92 -2.64 18.27
C GLU A 340 -12.64 -3.99 18.15
N TYR A 341 -13.67 -4.01 17.32
CA TYR A 341 -14.41 -5.21 16.94
C TYR A 341 -14.57 -5.22 15.43
N ASN A 342 -14.17 -6.33 14.79
CA ASN A 342 -14.40 -6.59 13.38
C ASN A 342 -15.13 -7.93 13.22
N HIS A 343 -16.11 -7.94 12.33
CA HIS A 343 -16.85 -9.13 11.94
C HIS A 343 -16.96 -9.14 10.42
N THR A 344 -16.55 -10.23 9.79
CA THR A 344 -16.65 -10.42 8.35
C THR A 344 -17.30 -11.75 8.05
N LYS A 345 -18.36 -11.73 7.25
CA LYS A 345 -19.04 -12.91 6.74
C LYS A 345 -18.86 -12.95 5.22
N SER A 346 -18.33 -14.06 4.73
CA SER A 346 -17.98 -14.25 3.32
C SER A 346 -18.58 -15.54 2.77
N PRO A 347 -19.84 -15.53 2.32
CA PRO A 347 -20.39 -16.64 1.53
C PRO A 347 -19.69 -16.72 0.17
N MET A 348 -19.36 -17.93 -0.26
CA MET A 348 -18.61 -18.20 -1.48
C MET A 348 -19.24 -19.36 -2.25
N THR A 349 -19.20 -19.26 -3.59
CA THR A 349 -19.72 -20.30 -4.48
C THR A 349 -18.75 -20.46 -5.65
N GLY A 350 -18.34 -21.71 -5.94
CA GLY A 350 -17.42 -22.00 -7.05
C GLY A 350 -15.97 -21.57 -6.82
N ALA A 351 -15.66 -20.93 -5.67
CA ALA A 351 -14.32 -20.43 -5.35
C ALA A 351 -13.46 -21.51 -4.69
N TYR A 352 -12.12 -21.32 -4.75
CA TYR A 352 -11.15 -22.17 -4.05
C TYR A 352 -11.20 -22.02 -2.52
N LEU A 353 -11.86 -20.99 -2.04
CA LEU A 353 -12.11 -20.73 -0.64
C LEU A 353 -13.54 -21.16 -0.25
N PRO A 354 -13.72 -21.76 0.93
CA PRO A 354 -15.05 -22.06 1.44
C PRO A 354 -15.74 -20.82 2.02
N SER A 355 -17.06 -20.85 2.06
CA SER A 355 -17.83 -19.86 2.82
C SER A 355 -17.36 -19.78 4.27
N SER A 356 -17.16 -18.57 4.76
CA SER A 356 -16.48 -18.34 6.04
C SER A 356 -17.05 -17.17 6.83
N GLU A 357 -16.75 -17.18 8.12
CA GLU A 357 -17.09 -16.11 9.05
C GLU A 357 -15.91 -15.84 10.00
N SER A 358 -15.54 -14.57 10.16
CA SER A 358 -14.38 -14.14 10.95
C SER A 358 -14.77 -13.12 12.00
N TYR A 359 -14.24 -13.28 13.20
CA TYR A 359 -14.39 -12.33 14.30
C TYR A 359 -13.03 -11.94 14.85
N ASP A 360 -12.75 -10.64 14.93
CA ASP A 360 -11.56 -10.08 15.56
C ASP A 360 -11.99 -9.09 16.64
N ARG A 361 -11.55 -9.31 17.88
CA ARG A 361 -11.81 -8.43 19.03
C ARG A 361 -10.48 -8.03 19.61
N SER A 362 -10.28 -6.76 19.87
CA SER A 362 -9.01 -6.30 20.38
C SER A 362 -9.12 -5.17 21.38
N LEU A 363 -8.15 -5.16 22.29
CA LEU A 363 -7.85 -4.09 23.24
C LEU A 363 -6.41 -3.70 23.02
N ALA A 364 -6.15 -2.42 22.72
CA ALA A 364 -4.80 -1.91 22.56
C ALA A 364 -4.57 -0.68 23.44
N TYR A 365 -3.35 -0.55 23.93
CA TYR A 365 -2.89 0.58 24.70
C TYR A 365 -1.59 1.13 24.12
N PHE A 366 -1.50 2.47 24.05
CA PHE A 366 -0.29 3.17 23.65
C PHE A 366 0.10 4.22 24.70
N LEU A 367 1.40 4.39 24.88
CA LEU A 367 2.00 5.39 25.77
C LEU A 367 3.25 5.98 25.14
N ARG A 368 3.36 7.30 25.18
CA ARG A 368 4.57 8.07 24.81
C ARG A 368 4.95 9.02 25.92
N THR A 369 6.24 9.14 26.19
CA THR A 369 6.76 10.16 27.10
C THR A 369 6.84 11.52 26.39
N LYS A 370 6.47 12.60 27.08
CA LYS A 370 6.58 14.00 26.61
C LYS A 370 7.73 14.73 27.28
N ASN A 371 8.25 15.77 26.62
CA ASN A 371 9.16 16.76 27.22
C ASN A 371 10.43 16.19 27.88
N LYS A 372 10.99 15.12 27.30
CA LYS A 372 12.23 14.51 27.74
C LYS A 372 13.28 14.64 26.63
N PRO A 373 14.58 14.62 26.99
CA PRO A 373 15.65 14.57 25.98
C PRO A 373 15.61 13.28 25.15
N TYR A 374 14.97 12.24 25.66
CA TYR A 374 14.64 11.00 24.99
C TYR A 374 13.14 10.76 25.05
N GLU A 375 12.60 10.16 24.02
CA GLU A 375 11.20 9.76 23.92
C GLU A 375 11.11 8.24 23.94
N ILE A 376 10.25 7.72 24.80
CA ILE A 376 9.97 6.30 24.89
C ILE A 376 8.52 6.09 24.49
N ASP A 377 8.31 5.17 23.55
CA ASP A 377 6.99 4.67 23.21
C ASP A 377 6.82 3.25 23.65
N PHE A 378 5.62 2.94 24.00
CA PHE A 378 5.16 1.59 24.27
C PHE A 378 3.79 1.37 23.64
N ALA A 379 3.62 0.24 22.96
CA ALA A 379 2.30 -0.25 22.52
C ALA A 379 2.11 -1.68 22.98
N GLY A 380 0.91 -2.01 23.42
CA GLY A 380 0.48 -3.36 23.72
C GLY A 380 -0.90 -3.62 23.13
N ARG A 381 -1.13 -4.80 22.54
CA ARG A 381 -2.40 -5.19 21.93
C ARG A 381 -2.71 -6.66 22.27
N TYR A 382 -3.88 -6.86 22.81
CA TYR A 382 -4.47 -8.19 23.02
C TYR A 382 -5.59 -8.40 22.00
N GLU A 383 -5.60 -9.57 21.37
CA GLU A 383 -6.60 -9.94 20.38
C GLU A 383 -7.19 -11.32 20.68
N SER A 384 -8.48 -11.47 20.37
CA SER A 384 -9.18 -12.74 20.32
C SER A 384 -9.82 -12.89 18.96
N ASN A 385 -9.37 -13.88 18.20
CA ASN A 385 -9.73 -14.09 16.80
C ASN A 385 -10.44 -15.44 16.63
N SER A 386 -11.45 -15.47 15.75
CA SER A 386 -12.11 -16.70 15.30
C SER A 386 -12.22 -16.71 13.79
N ARG A 387 -12.02 -17.90 13.19
CA ARG A 387 -12.16 -18.17 11.76
C ARG A 387 -13.02 -19.43 11.61
N ASP A 388 -14.25 -19.25 11.22
CA ASP A 388 -15.22 -20.33 11.08
C ASP A 388 -15.47 -20.60 9.60
N SER A 389 -15.43 -21.88 9.19
CA SER A 389 -15.68 -22.29 7.81
C SER A 389 -16.41 -23.63 7.79
N ASN A 390 -17.63 -23.67 7.25
CA ASN A 390 -18.48 -24.85 7.20
C ASN A 390 -18.58 -25.55 8.59
N SER A 391 -17.94 -26.71 8.74
CA SER A 391 -17.90 -27.47 10.01
C SER A 391 -16.57 -27.29 10.77
N GLN A 392 -15.63 -26.47 10.23
CA GLN A 392 -14.31 -26.27 10.81
C GLN A 392 -14.24 -24.93 11.54
N LYS A 393 -13.60 -24.92 12.69
CA LYS A 393 -13.40 -23.72 13.50
C LYS A 393 -11.94 -23.60 13.91
N TYR A 394 -11.44 -22.38 13.82
CA TYR A 394 -10.14 -22.01 14.33
C TYR A 394 -10.31 -20.82 15.28
N GLY A 395 -9.80 -20.91 16.48
CA GLY A 395 -9.84 -19.83 17.47
C GLY A 395 -8.45 -19.62 18.07
N ASP A 396 -8.06 -18.37 18.21
CA ASP A 396 -6.77 -18.01 18.80
C ASP A 396 -6.86 -16.71 19.62
N THR A 397 -5.96 -16.60 20.60
CA THR A 397 -5.73 -15.37 21.35
C THR A 397 -4.28 -14.96 21.23
N SER A 398 -4.01 -13.71 20.97
CA SER A 398 -2.66 -13.22 20.73
C SER A 398 -2.33 -11.97 21.54
N LEU A 399 -1.07 -11.82 21.89
CA LEU A 399 -0.50 -10.62 22.50
C LEU A 399 0.60 -10.10 21.60
N SER A 400 0.48 -8.85 21.20
CA SER A 400 1.53 -8.09 20.50
C SER A 400 1.97 -6.93 21.37
N PHE A 401 3.25 -6.61 21.36
CA PHE A 401 3.76 -5.42 22.04
C PHE A 401 5.01 -4.87 21.35
N GLY A 402 5.26 -3.59 21.55
CA GLY A 402 6.43 -2.94 20.99
C GLY A 402 6.86 -1.78 21.87
N THR A 403 8.13 -1.44 21.75
CA THR A 403 8.72 -0.27 22.43
C THR A 403 9.75 0.38 21.51
N SER A 404 9.90 1.69 21.62
CA SER A 404 10.97 2.43 20.96
C SER A 404 11.59 3.46 21.87
N LEU A 405 12.86 3.75 21.60
CA LEU A 405 13.62 4.82 22.24
C LEU A 405 14.16 5.74 21.17
N SER A 406 13.71 6.97 21.17
CA SER A 406 14.15 8.02 20.26
C SER A 406 14.84 9.14 20.99
N SER A 407 15.92 9.68 20.42
CA SER A 407 16.58 10.87 20.92
C SER A 407 17.38 11.57 19.83
N ASN A 408 17.85 12.77 20.14
CA ASN A 408 18.75 13.53 19.29
C ASN A 408 20.16 13.54 19.92
N ILE A 409 21.20 13.42 19.09
CA ILE A 409 22.60 13.64 19.47
C ILE A 409 23.04 14.94 18.80
N GLY A 410 23.13 16.02 19.59
CA GLY A 410 23.28 17.37 19.05
C GLY A 410 22.05 17.78 18.25
N GLU A 411 22.24 18.68 17.28
CA GLU A 411 21.16 19.19 16.40
C GLU A 411 21.03 18.37 15.10
N ALA A 412 22.07 17.63 14.73
CA ALA A 412 22.18 17.02 13.42
C ALA A 412 21.74 15.54 13.36
N LEU A 413 21.92 14.77 14.44
CA LEU A 413 21.64 13.34 14.42
C LEU A 413 20.44 12.98 15.29
N ARG A 414 19.44 12.40 14.68
CA ARG A 414 18.32 11.75 15.36
C ARG A 414 18.44 10.24 15.20
N TYR A 415 18.10 9.49 16.25
CA TYR A 415 18.01 8.04 16.19
C TYR A 415 16.75 7.51 16.85
N ASN A 416 16.29 6.36 16.38
CA ASN A 416 15.20 5.59 16.97
C ASN A 416 15.59 4.11 16.99
N LEU A 417 15.64 3.49 18.16
CA LEU A 417 15.82 2.06 18.34
C LEU A 417 14.48 1.46 18.76
N SER A 418 13.99 0.49 18.01
CA SER A 418 12.71 -0.14 18.29
C SER A 418 12.80 -1.66 18.39
N TYR A 419 11.92 -2.22 19.21
CA TYR A 419 11.63 -3.64 19.29
C TYR A 419 10.11 -3.86 19.17
N ALA A 420 9.72 -4.83 18.35
CA ALA A 420 8.33 -5.23 18.18
C ALA A 420 8.19 -6.75 18.25
N HIS A 421 7.26 -7.22 19.08
CA HIS A 421 6.79 -8.59 19.15
C HIS A 421 5.35 -8.61 18.63
N VAL A 422 5.15 -9.16 17.43
CA VAL A 422 3.87 -9.15 16.72
C VAL A 422 3.39 -10.58 16.51
N SER A 423 2.18 -10.88 16.98
CA SER A 423 1.50 -12.14 16.75
C SER A 423 0.43 -11.99 15.68
N ARG A 424 0.37 -12.91 14.71
CA ARG A 424 -0.61 -12.93 13.62
C ARG A 424 -1.36 -14.26 13.56
N THR A 425 -2.67 -14.19 13.62
CA THR A 425 -3.57 -15.34 13.39
C THR A 425 -3.59 -15.69 11.91
N PRO A 426 -3.57 -16.98 11.52
CA PRO A 426 -3.72 -17.41 10.13
C PRO A 426 -5.01 -16.90 9.48
N THR A 427 -4.97 -16.69 8.16
CA THR A 427 -6.13 -16.26 7.36
C THR A 427 -7.03 -17.44 6.97
N ILE A 428 -8.22 -17.14 6.42
CA ILE A 428 -9.13 -18.15 5.86
C ILE A 428 -8.45 -18.95 4.75
N ALA A 429 -7.73 -18.29 3.84
CA ALA A 429 -7.00 -18.97 2.75
C ALA A 429 -5.91 -19.90 3.27
N GLU A 430 -5.11 -19.44 4.21
CA GLU A 430 -4.04 -20.24 4.83
C GLU A 430 -4.57 -21.48 5.56
N LEU A 431 -5.76 -21.39 6.16
CA LEU A 431 -6.39 -22.48 6.93
C LEU A 431 -7.21 -23.43 6.06
N PHE A 432 -7.99 -22.91 5.11
CA PHE A 432 -9.12 -23.66 4.55
C PHE A 432 -9.17 -23.65 3.02
N ALA A 433 -8.22 -23.08 2.31
CA ALA A 433 -8.17 -23.14 0.83
C ALA A 433 -8.20 -24.61 0.37
N ASN A 434 -8.99 -24.93 -0.66
CA ASN A 434 -9.02 -26.25 -1.27
C ASN A 434 -9.72 -26.18 -2.63
N GLY A 435 -8.97 -25.84 -3.66
CA GLY A 435 -9.52 -25.73 -5.02
C GLY A 435 -8.61 -24.98 -5.98
N VAL A 436 -9.08 -24.82 -7.19
CA VAL A 436 -8.41 -24.06 -8.25
C VAL A 436 -8.59 -22.57 -7.97
N HIS A 437 -7.47 -21.84 -7.96
CA HIS A 437 -7.40 -20.41 -7.89
C HIS A 437 -7.02 -19.86 -9.28
N GLY A 438 -8.01 -19.45 -10.06
CA GLY A 438 -7.87 -19.09 -11.46
C GLY A 438 -6.82 -18.02 -11.70
N ALA A 439 -6.86 -16.90 -10.98
CA ALA A 439 -5.94 -15.77 -11.14
C ALA A 439 -4.46 -16.12 -10.94
N THR A 440 -4.14 -17.22 -10.27
CA THR A 440 -2.76 -17.70 -10.05
C THR A 440 -2.43 -18.99 -10.78
N SER A 441 -3.42 -19.61 -11.42
CA SER A 441 -3.34 -20.94 -12.07
C SER A 441 -2.74 -22.02 -11.16
N ARG A 442 -3.24 -22.04 -9.91
CA ARG A 442 -2.81 -22.99 -8.87
C ARG A 442 -3.99 -23.76 -8.29
N TYR A 443 -3.74 -25.00 -7.87
CA TYR A 443 -4.63 -25.71 -6.97
C TYR A 443 -4.12 -25.51 -5.54
N GLU A 444 -4.78 -24.66 -4.77
CA GLU A 444 -4.33 -24.28 -3.43
C GLU A 444 -4.92 -25.17 -2.33
N ARG A 445 -4.06 -25.55 -1.37
CA ARG A 445 -4.46 -26.32 -0.17
C ARG A 445 -4.01 -25.62 1.10
N GLY A 446 -4.97 -25.28 1.95
CA GLY A 446 -4.77 -24.75 3.31
C GLY A 446 -4.47 -25.85 4.35
N ASN A 447 -4.14 -25.40 5.56
CA ASN A 447 -3.92 -26.32 6.68
C ASN A 447 -4.47 -25.74 7.99
N ASN A 448 -5.54 -26.33 8.51
CA ASN A 448 -6.25 -25.90 9.72
C ASN A 448 -5.51 -26.20 11.03
N THR A 449 -4.34 -26.85 10.97
CA THR A 449 -3.50 -27.15 12.15
C THR A 449 -2.43 -26.09 12.38
N PHE A 450 -2.35 -25.04 11.56
CA PHE A 450 -1.37 -23.99 11.71
C PHE A 450 -1.47 -23.29 13.07
N SER A 451 -0.31 -23.03 13.66
CA SER A 451 -0.18 -22.08 14.76
C SER A 451 -0.10 -20.64 14.24
N ARG A 452 -0.32 -19.67 15.12
CA ARG A 452 -0.07 -18.26 14.79
C ARG A 452 1.39 -18.01 14.45
N GLU A 453 1.64 -17.04 13.59
CA GLU A 453 2.98 -16.49 13.38
C GLU A 453 3.38 -15.61 14.57
N VAL A 454 4.66 -15.61 14.91
CA VAL A 454 5.24 -14.72 15.91
C VAL A 454 6.49 -14.05 15.34
N SER A 455 6.40 -12.79 15.05
CA SER A 455 7.46 -11.94 14.52
C SER A 455 8.14 -11.16 15.66
N ARG A 456 9.47 -11.13 15.66
CA ARG A 456 10.30 -10.32 16.58
C ARG A 456 11.22 -9.46 15.74
N ASN A 457 10.89 -8.18 15.65
CA ASN A 457 11.62 -7.19 14.87
C ASN A 457 12.46 -6.30 15.77
N ILE A 458 13.73 -6.13 15.42
CA ILE A 458 14.62 -5.10 15.97
C ILE A 458 14.99 -4.18 14.83
N GLU A 459 14.87 -2.87 15.06
CA GLU A 459 15.09 -1.86 14.05
C GLU A 459 15.83 -0.65 14.62
N LEU A 460 16.80 -0.15 13.86
CA LEU A 460 17.53 1.08 14.16
C LEU A 460 17.36 2.05 13.00
N ASP A 461 16.70 3.17 13.26
CA ASP A 461 16.59 4.31 12.35
C ASP A 461 17.57 5.39 12.77
N MET A 462 18.28 5.96 11.81
CA MET A 462 19.16 7.10 11.99
C MET A 462 18.89 8.13 10.91
N GLN A 463 18.66 9.36 11.33
CA GLN A 463 18.46 10.51 10.46
C GLN A 463 19.53 11.54 10.80
N TYR A 464 20.33 11.91 9.82
CA TYR A 464 21.37 12.93 9.96
C TYR A 464 21.09 14.07 8.99
N ALA A 465 20.87 15.26 9.53
CA ALA A 465 20.60 16.47 8.77
C ALA A 465 21.67 17.51 9.08
N PHE A 466 22.50 17.84 8.11
CA PHE A 466 23.56 18.83 8.26
C PHE A 466 23.95 19.46 6.92
N ASN A 467 24.04 20.78 6.88
CA ASN A 467 24.49 21.54 5.70
C ASN A 467 23.74 21.12 4.41
N GLU A 468 22.40 21.11 4.42
CA GLU A 468 21.55 20.77 3.27
C GLU A 468 21.68 19.30 2.82
N ILE A 469 22.31 18.45 3.62
CA ILE A 469 22.37 17.01 3.41
C ILE A 469 21.46 16.32 4.43
N ASP A 470 20.52 15.53 3.93
CA ASP A 470 19.69 14.64 4.73
C ASP A 470 20.09 13.20 4.42
N LEU A 471 20.55 12.50 5.44
CA LEU A 471 20.90 11.08 5.36
C LEU A 471 19.97 10.27 6.26
N ASN A 472 19.28 9.30 5.68
CA ASN A 472 18.44 8.37 6.41
C ASN A 472 18.99 6.94 6.26
N LEU A 473 19.22 6.26 7.37
CA LEU A 473 19.62 4.86 7.41
C LEU A 473 18.68 4.09 8.32
N ASN A 474 18.09 3.04 7.78
CA ASN A 474 17.31 2.07 8.53
C ASN A 474 17.99 0.70 8.46
N LEU A 475 18.21 0.06 9.60
CA LEU A 475 18.72 -1.30 9.72
C LEU A 475 17.68 -2.14 10.47
N TYR A 476 17.32 -3.31 9.93
CA TYR A 476 16.31 -4.14 10.56
C TYR A 476 16.63 -5.63 10.49
N ARG A 477 16.15 -6.36 11.50
CA ARG A 477 16.13 -7.83 11.52
C ARG A 477 14.83 -8.31 12.16
N ASN A 478 14.11 -9.15 11.42
CA ASN A 478 12.86 -9.77 11.82
C ASN A 478 13.02 -11.28 11.87
N SER A 479 12.88 -11.88 13.05
CA SER A 479 12.86 -13.32 13.26
C SER A 479 11.41 -13.76 13.43
N ILE A 480 10.92 -14.64 12.56
CA ILE A 480 9.52 -15.04 12.49
C ILE A 480 9.43 -16.53 12.77
N ASN A 481 8.81 -16.88 13.90
CA ASN A 481 8.45 -18.27 14.14
C ASN A 481 7.15 -18.61 13.44
N SER A 482 7.10 -19.82 12.89
CA SER A 482 5.92 -20.33 12.20
C SER A 482 5.45 -19.45 11.04
N PHE A 483 6.38 -18.89 10.23
CA PHE A 483 6.08 -18.10 9.05
C PHE A 483 5.26 -18.92 8.05
N ILE A 484 4.09 -18.42 7.65
CA ILE A 484 3.16 -19.09 6.72
C ILE A 484 3.42 -18.58 5.29
N PHE A 485 3.58 -19.48 4.36
CA PHE A 485 3.83 -19.16 2.96
C PHE A 485 3.20 -20.17 2.01
N LEU A 486 2.86 -19.73 0.81
CA LEU A 486 2.39 -20.61 -0.25
C LEU A 486 3.60 -21.25 -0.94
N LYS A 487 3.68 -22.56 -0.85
CA LYS A 487 4.72 -23.38 -1.46
C LYS A 487 4.16 -24.06 -2.69
N ASP A 488 4.72 -23.74 -3.86
CA ASP A 488 4.41 -24.45 -5.09
C ASP A 488 5.04 -25.85 -5.04
N GLU A 489 4.36 -26.85 -5.55
CA GLU A 489 4.81 -28.24 -5.63
C GLU A 489 5.16 -28.60 -7.07
N THR A 490 5.81 -29.75 -7.27
CA THR A 490 6.15 -30.26 -8.62
C THR A 490 5.02 -31.07 -9.26
N THR A 491 3.90 -31.23 -8.56
CA THR A 491 2.71 -31.95 -9.01
C THR A 491 1.66 -31.00 -9.55
N THR A 492 0.71 -31.54 -10.30
CA THR A 492 -0.43 -30.81 -10.84
C THR A 492 -1.74 -31.50 -10.53
N THR A 493 -2.77 -30.73 -10.24
CA THR A 493 -4.16 -31.17 -10.08
C THR A 493 -5.02 -30.36 -11.05
N SER A 494 -5.86 -31.04 -11.87
CA SER A 494 -6.69 -30.40 -12.89
C SER A 494 -5.89 -29.48 -13.82
N GLY A 495 -4.72 -29.89 -14.29
CA GLY A 495 -3.84 -29.10 -15.16
C GLY A 495 -3.14 -27.91 -14.50
N LYS A 496 -3.43 -27.59 -13.25
CA LYS A 496 -2.88 -26.44 -12.52
C LYS A 496 -1.80 -26.90 -11.52
N THR A 497 -0.79 -26.05 -11.29
CA THR A 497 0.28 -26.34 -10.31
C THR A 497 -0.29 -26.50 -8.91
N ASP A 498 0.02 -27.60 -8.24
CA ASP A 498 -0.33 -27.76 -6.83
C ASP A 498 0.44 -26.77 -5.97
N ALA A 499 -0.24 -26.08 -5.07
CA ALA A 499 0.35 -25.16 -4.12
C ALA A 499 -0.21 -25.43 -2.71
N THR A 500 0.69 -25.59 -1.73
CA THR A 500 0.31 -25.92 -0.37
C THR A 500 0.74 -24.82 0.59
N TRP A 501 -0.19 -24.30 1.37
CA TRP A 501 0.14 -23.43 2.48
C TRP A 501 0.99 -24.19 3.49
N SER A 502 2.15 -23.65 3.80
CA SER A 502 3.19 -24.28 4.61
C SER A 502 3.66 -23.35 5.71
N GLN A 503 4.23 -23.90 6.76
CA GLN A 503 4.67 -23.14 7.93
C GLN A 503 6.10 -23.52 8.32
N LYS A 504 7.01 -22.53 8.48
CA LYS A 504 8.42 -22.73 8.78
C LYS A 504 9.00 -21.50 9.50
N ASP A 505 10.02 -21.69 10.33
CA ASP A 505 10.72 -20.57 10.95
C ASP A 505 11.58 -19.83 9.93
N ALA A 506 11.60 -18.50 10.01
CA ALA A 506 12.23 -17.65 9.02
C ALA A 506 12.96 -16.45 9.65
N VAL A 507 13.94 -15.93 8.95
CA VAL A 507 14.62 -14.68 9.29
C VAL A 507 14.67 -13.78 8.05
N MET A 508 14.20 -12.55 8.21
CA MET A 508 14.30 -11.49 7.22
C MET A 508 15.14 -10.35 7.78
N GLN A 509 16.10 -9.84 7.02
CA GLN A 509 16.95 -8.74 7.45
C GLN A 509 17.35 -7.88 6.26
N GLY A 510 17.62 -6.61 6.52
CA GLY A 510 17.98 -5.71 5.44
C GLY A 510 18.31 -4.33 5.92
N TYR A 511 18.48 -3.44 4.95
CA TYR A 511 18.71 -2.03 5.20
C TYR A 511 18.04 -1.16 4.15
N GLU A 512 17.74 0.07 4.55
CA GLU A 512 17.26 1.14 3.68
C GLU A 512 18.17 2.34 3.91
N LEU A 513 18.76 2.88 2.86
CA LEU A 513 19.64 4.03 2.88
C LEU A 513 19.14 5.06 1.89
N SER A 514 18.98 6.30 2.30
CA SER A 514 18.75 7.42 1.40
C SER A 514 19.59 8.62 1.79
N MET A 515 20.06 9.35 0.80
CA MET A 515 20.77 10.61 0.94
C MET A 515 20.19 11.61 -0.02
N SER A 516 19.73 12.74 0.48
CA SER A 516 19.26 13.85 -0.33
C SER A 516 20.05 15.12 -0.06
N ARG A 517 20.15 15.96 -1.08
CA ARG A 517 20.71 17.29 -1.00
C ARG A 517 20.00 18.24 -1.94
N THR A 518 19.68 19.42 -1.43
CA THR A 518 19.14 20.51 -2.24
C THR A 518 20.26 21.49 -2.64
N TYR A 519 20.38 21.75 -3.93
CA TYR A 519 21.30 22.70 -4.52
C TYR A 519 20.53 23.93 -5.01
N LEU A 520 20.98 25.12 -4.62
CA LEU A 520 20.49 26.36 -5.19
C LEU A 520 21.20 26.66 -6.51
N ILE A 521 20.44 26.68 -7.62
CA ILE A 521 20.94 27.04 -8.95
C ILE A 521 20.34 28.38 -9.33
N GLY A 522 21.05 29.45 -9.02
CA GLY A 522 20.50 30.80 -9.05
C GLY A 522 19.43 30.94 -7.96
N ASN A 523 18.18 31.15 -8.36
CA ASN A 523 17.03 31.22 -7.45
C ASN A 523 16.09 29.99 -7.58
N ASN A 524 16.60 28.88 -8.08
CA ASN A 524 15.84 27.67 -8.30
C ASN A 524 16.44 26.54 -7.46
N ASN A 525 15.62 25.54 -7.10
CA ASN A 525 16.02 24.41 -6.30
C ASN A 525 16.25 23.18 -7.18
N LEU A 526 17.38 22.49 -7.01
CA LEU A 526 17.61 21.15 -7.53
C LEU A 526 17.83 20.21 -6.34
N MET A 527 16.87 19.35 -6.07
CA MET A 527 17.00 18.28 -5.09
C MET A 527 17.51 17.02 -5.79
N VAL A 528 18.57 16.44 -5.26
CA VAL A 528 19.17 15.18 -5.71
C VAL A 528 19.01 14.18 -4.57
N THR A 529 18.35 13.06 -4.83
CA THR A 529 18.17 11.98 -3.88
C THR A 529 18.78 10.68 -4.42
N LEU A 530 19.62 10.05 -3.63
CA LEU A 530 20.14 8.71 -3.87
C LEU A 530 19.58 7.78 -2.81
N SER A 531 19.03 6.64 -3.22
CA SER A 531 18.58 5.63 -2.27
C SER A 531 18.96 4.22 -2.69
N ARG A 532 19.13 3.36 -1.69
CA ARG A 532 19.32 1.92 -1.86
C ARG A 532 18.59 1.17 -0.76
N ASP A 533 17.89 0.13 -1.14
CA ASP A 533 17.33 -0.85 -0.23
C ASP A 533 17.72 -2.26 -0.65
N ASP A 534 17.90 -3.13 0.35
CA ASP A 534 18.27 -4.53 0.14
C ASP A 534 17.68 -5.37 1.27
N ILE A 535 17.10 -6.51 0.92
CA ILE A 535 16.50 -7.45 1.84
C ILE A 535 16.92 -8.88 1.53
N SER A 536 17.20 -9.64 2.57
CA SER A 536 17.44 -11.08 2.51
C SER A 536 16.44 -11.81 3.40
N GLY A 537 15.85 -12.89 2.90
CA GLY A 537 14.93 -13.76 3.61
C GLY A 537 15.31 -15.23 3.49
N VAL A 538 15.53 -15.89 4.63
CA VAL A 538 15.88 -17.31 4.66
C VAL A 538 15.08 -18.06 5.72
N PHE A 539 14.79 -19.32 5.46
CA PHE A 539 14.26 -20.26 6.43
C PHE A 539 15.36 -20.80 7.36
N ASP A 540 14.97 -21.51 8.40
CA ASP A 540 15.87 -22.12 9.39
C ASP A 540 16.80 -23.20 8.81
N ASP A 541 16.44 -23.81 7.67
CA ASP A 541 17.27 -24.75 6.92
C ASP A 541 18.15 -24.08 5.85
N ASN A 542 18.26 -22.73 5.86
CA ASN A 542 18.99 -21.89 4.90
C ASN A 542 18.43 -21.94 3.46
N THR A 543 17.22 -22.42 3.23
CA THR A 543 16.52 -22.22 1.96
C THR A 543 15.92 -20.81 1.92
N TYR A 544 15.78 -20.25 0.71
CA TYR A 544 15.27 -18.88 0.55
C TYR A 544 13.76 -18.81 0.70
N ILE A 545 13.28 -17.71 1.30
CA ILE A 545 11.87 -17.37 1.32
C ILE A 545 11.45 -16.97 -0.10
N PRO A 546 10.32 -17.49 -0.63
CA PRO A 546 9.88 -17.14 -1.98
C PRO A 546 9.48 -15.67 -2.10
N ARG A 547 9.64 -15.10 -3.30
CA ARG A 547 9.12 -13.79 -3.71
C ARG A 547 9.70 -12.59 -2.97
N ILE A 548 10.93 -12.71 -2.50
CA ILE A 548 11.68 -11.60 -1.94
C ILE A 548 12.21 -10.72 -3.06
N SER A 549 11.86 -9.42 -3.03
CA SER A 549 12.29 -8.46 -4.04
C SER A 549 13.82 -8.31 -4.09
N PRO A 550 14.42 -8.10 -5.27
CA PRO A 550 15.84 -7.79 -5.40
C PRO A 550 16.17 -6.42 -4.82
N ALA A 551 17.47 -6.19 -4.57
CA ALA A 551 17.97 -4.88 -4.17
C ALA A 551 17.65 -3.82 -5.24
N LYS A 552 17.28 -2.62 -4.78
CA LYS A 552 16.89 -1.50 -5.61
C LYS A 552 17.77 -0.29 -5.32
N ASN A 553 18.20 0.41 -6.37
CA ASN A 553 18.96 1.65 -6.31
C ASN A 553 18.19 2.73 -7.08
N THR A 554 17.98 3.88 -6.47
CA THR A 554 17.24 4.99 -7.09
C THR A 554 18.07 6.26 -7.07
N LEU A 555 18.11 6.96 -8.21
CA LEU A 555 18.58 8.34 -8.33
C LEU A 555 17.37 9.19 -8.76
N SER A 556 16.93 10.07 -7.89
CA SER A 556 15.86 11.04 -8.16
C SER A 556 16.43 12.45 -8.28
N LEU A 557 16.04 13.15 -9.33
CA LEU A 557 16.34 14.56 -9.57
C LEU A 557 15.03 15.34 -9.64
N LYS A 558 14.83 16.31 -8.73
CA LYS A 558 13.68 17.21 -8.74
C LYS A 558 14.18 18.64 -8.86
N TYR A 559 13.84 19.29 -9.96
CA TYR A 559 14.17 20.69 -10.18
C TYR A 559 12.90 21.54 -10.12
N GLU A 560 12.92 22.57 -9.30
CA GLU A 560 11.84 23.52 -9.11
C GLU A 560 12.34 24.94 -9.37
N ASN A 561 11.64 25.66 -10.27
CA ASN A 561 11.96 27.04 -10.57
C ASN A 561 11.03 28.01 -9.81
N GLN A 562 11.38 29.31 -9.82
CA GLN A 562 10.58 30.38 -9.19
C GLN A 562 9.15 30.54 -9.72
N LYS A 563 8.82 29.93 -10.85
CA LYS A 563 7.48 29.95 -11.43
C LYS A 563 6.65 28.72 -11.04
N ASN A 564 7.13 27.94 -10.06
CA ASN A 564 6.54 26.68 -9.62
C ASN A 564 6.42 25.65 -10.78
N ASP A 565 7.34 25.71 -11.76
CA ASP A 565 7.52 24.61 -12.70
C ASP A 565 8.39 23.55 -12.02
N ILE A 566 7.90 22.32 -11.93
CA ILE A 566 8.61 21.19 -11.33
C ILE A 566 8.94 20.19 -12.43
N TYR A 567 10.20 19.80 -12.50
CA TYR A 567 10.69 18.73 -13.38
C TYR A 567 11.23 17.62 -12.50
N TYR A 568 10.88 16.38 -12.81
CA TYR A 568 11.45 15.22 -12.11
C TYR A 568 11.99 14.19 -13.10
N LEU A 569 13.00 13.46 -12.64
CA LEU A 569 13.68 12.42 -13.38
C LEU A 569 14.11 11.35 -12.37
N ASP A 570 13.57 10.13 -12.51
CA ASP A 570 13.85 9.01 -11.62
C ASP A 570 14.49 7.86 -12.40
N PHE A 571 15.72 7.50 -12.01
CA PHE A 571 16.41 6.30 -12.47
C PHE A 571 16.29 5.23 -11.39
N ILE A 572 15.57 4.16 -11.67
CA ILE A 572 15.35 3.05 -10.76
C ILE A 572 16.04 1.82 -11.33
N TYR A 573 17.16 1.42 -10.73
CA TYR A 573 17.88 0.21 -11.09
C TYR A 573 17.56 -0.90 -10.09
N SER A 574 16.85 -1.93 -10.55
CA SER A 574 16.62 -3.17 -9.82
C SER A 574 17.69 -4.19 -10.18
N GLU A 575 18.33 -4.77 -9.18
CA GLU A 575 19.32 -5.84 -9.36
C GLU A 575 18.62 -7.15 -9.79
N SER A 576 19.38 -8.11 -10.26
CA SER A 576 18.81 -9.43 -10.56
C SER A 576 18.53 -10.20 -9.27
N GLN A 577 17.38 -10.89 -9.19
CA GLN A 577 17.10 -11.81 -8.10
C GLN A 577 17.47 -13.24 -8.48
N GLY A 578 18.45 -13.78 -7.76
CA GLY A 578 18.92 -15.16 -7.92
C GLY A 578 18.82 -16.00 -6.65
N ASP A 579 18.50 -15.35 -5.52
CA ASP A 579 18.25 -16.00 -4.23
C ASP A 579 16.78 -16.43 -4.18
N MET A 580 16.50 -17.64 -4.64
CA MET A 580 15.15 -18.12 -4.96
C MET A 580 14.83 -19.41 -4.20
N SER A 581 13.54 -19.66 -4.00
CA SER A 581 13.07 -21.00 -3.62
C SER A 581 13.27 -22.00 -4.77
N SER A 582 13.14 -23.28 -4.49
CA SER A 582 13.56 -24.36 -5.43
C SER A 582 12.82 -24.39 -6.78
N ILE A 583 11.65 -23.74 -6.87
CA ILE A 583 10.79 -23.74 -8.07
C ILE A 583 10.54 -22.35 -8.64
N GLU A 584 11.10 -21.31 -8.03
CA GLU A 584 11.04 -19.97 -8.60
C GLU A 584 12.04 -19.79 -9.74
N THR A 585 11.67 -18.96 -10.69
CA THR A 585 12.56 -18.54 -11.77
C THR A 585 13.32 -17.28 -11.40
N LYS A 586 14.52 -17.11 -11.95
CA LYS A 586 15.34 -15.92 -11.79
C LYS A 586 14.62 -14.70 -12.41
N THR A 587 14.73 -13.55 -11.76
CA THR A 587 14.34 -12.26 -12.36
C THR A 587 15.60 -11.48 -12.75
N ASN A 588 15.66 -11.03 -14.01
CA ASN A 588 16.77 -10.24 -14.50
C ASN A 588 16.75 -8.80 -13.94
N SER A 589 17.92 -8.19 -13.88
CA SER A 589 18.03 -6.76 -13.57
C SER A 589 17.42 -5.91 -14.67
N TYR A 590 16.91 -4.73 -14.28
CA TYR A 590 16.37 -3.74 -15.21
C TYR A 590 16.67 -2.31 -14.73
N LEU A 591 16.63 -1.38 -15.68
CA LEU A 591 16.64 0.05 -15.43
C LEU A 591 15.30 0.62 -15.88
N ASP A 592 14.52 1.15 -14.94
CA ASP A 592 13.31 1.92 -15.18
C ASP A 592 13.65 3.42 -15.16
N LEU A 593 13.12 4.16 -16.11
CA LEU A 593 13.35 5.60 -16.22
C LEU A 593 12.00 6.30 -16.33
N ASP A 594 11.70 7.09 -15.29
CA ASP A 594 10.51 7.92 -15.21
C ASP A 594 10.89 9.40 -15.33
N VAL A 595 10.06 10.16 -16.03
CA VAL A 595 10.24 11.61 -16.20
C VAL A 595 8.92 12.32 -16.01
N GLY A 596 8.95 13.58 -15.60
CA GLY A 596 7.73 14.37 -15.54
C GLY A 596 7.96 15.86 -15.41
N TYR A 597 6.90 16.57 -15.70
CA TYR A 597 6.78 18.02 -15.60
C TYR A 597 5.44 18.36 -14.98
N SER A 598 5.46 19.20 -13.96
CA SER A 598 4.27 19.72 -13.29
C SER A 598 4.31 21.25 -13.28
N LYS A 599 3.16 21.86 -13.55
CA LYS A 599 3.00 23.31 -13.51
C LYS A 599 1.69 23.69 -12.84
N LYS A 600 1.78 24.54 -11.83
CA LYS A 600 0.64 25.22 -11.24
C LYS A 600 0.48 26.62 -11.85
N ILE A 601 -0.67 26.87 -12.47
CA ILE A 601 -1.04 28.16 -13.07
C ILE A 601 -2.12 28.78 -12.19
N VAL A 602 -1.79 29.86 -11.50
CA VAL A 602 -2.76 30.65 -10.73
C VAL A 602 -3.55 31.53 -11.71
N LEU A 603 -4.84 31.26 -11.88
CA LEU A 603 -5.71 32.02 -12.78
C LEU A 603 -6.25 33.27 -12.09
N ASP A 604 -6.67 33.12 -10.83
CA ASP A 604 -7.08 34.22 -9.93
C ASP A 604 -6.91 33.80 -8.45
N THR A 605 -7.38 34.60 -7.51
CA THR A 605 -7.26 34.33 -6.07
C THR A 605 -8.01 33.07 -5.61
N HIS A 606 -8.97 32.60 -6.39
CA HIS A 606 -9.84 31.48 -6.07
C HIS A 606 -9.66 30.26 -7.01
N LYS A 607 -8.86 30.41 -8.08
CA LYS A 607 -8.76 29.39 -9.13
C LYS A 607 -7.33 29.11 -9.47
N ASP A 608 -6.95 27.86 -9.50
CA ASP A 608 -5.70 27.38 -10.05
C ASP A 608 -5.93 26.19 -11.00
N LEU A 609 -5.03 26.08 -11.96
CA LEU A 609 -4.93 24.95 -12.89
C LEU A 609 -3.63 24.24 -12.62
N LEU A 610 -3.67 22.94 -12.33
CA LEU A 610 -2.51 22.07 -12.25
C LEU A 610 -2.43 21.26 -13.54
N PHE A 611 -1.27 21.28 -14.17
CA PHE A 611 -0.99 20.58 -15.41
C PHE A 611 0.23 19.69 -15.23
N ASN A 612 0.08 18.38 -15.45
CA ASN A 612 1.16 17.40 -15.34
C ASN A 612 1.31 16.64 -16.65
N ILE A 613 2.56 16.45 -17.08
CA ILE A 613 2.94 15.53 -18.14
C ILE A 613 3.94 14.55 -17.55
N TYR A 614 3.81 13.28 -17.84
CA TYR A 614 4.72 12.26 -17.34
C TYR A 614 5.03 11.18 -18.38
N GLY A 615 6.16 10.52 -18.20
CA GLY A 615 6.54 9.31 -18.91
C GLY A 615 7.05 8.28 -17.90
N HIS A 616 6.58 7.05 -17.99
CA HIS A 616 7.01 5.92 -17.18
C HIS A 616 7.60 4.85 -18.08
N ASN A 617 8.64 4.18 -17.59
CA ASN A 617 9.38 3.17 -18.36
C ASN A 617 9.73 3.67 -19.77
N ILE A 618 10.19 4.92 -19.88
CA ILE A 618 10.42 5.56 -21.20
C ILE A 618 11.51 4.88 -22.03
N LEU A 619 12.31 4.01 -21.43
CA LEU A 619 13.28 3.17 -22.10
C LEU A 619 12.68 1.88 -22.67
N ASP A 620 11.38 1.66 -22.49
CA ASP A 620 10.62 0.48 -22.92
C ASP A 620 11.30 -0.84 -22.52
N LYS A 621 11.68 -0.93 -21.24
CA LYS A 621 12.39 -2.10 -20.70
C LYS A 621 11.42 -3.17 -20.24
N ALA A 622 11.82 -4.43 -20.44
CA ALA A 622 11.15 -5.58 -19.88
C ALA A 622 11.30 -5.58 -18.35
N ILE A 623 10.21 -5.29 -17.65
CA ILE A 623 10.16 -5.26 -16.19
C ILE A 623 9.28 -6.39 -15.68
N ARG A 624 9.77 -7.15 -14.69
CA ARG A 624 9.00 -8.17 -13.98
C ARG A 624 9.19 -7.98 -12.48
N ASN A 625 8.09 -7.90 -11.76
CA ASN A 625 8.10 -7.79 -10.29
C ASN A 625 8.34 -9.17 -9.68
N HIS A 626 9.50 -9.38 -9.05
CA HIS A 626 9.84 -10.69 -8.45
C HIS A 626 8.86 -11.12 -7.34
N SER A 627 8.22 -10.17 -6.66
CA SER A 627 7.22 -10.42 -5.63
C SER A 627 5.85 -10.89 -6.17
N SER A 628 5.59 -10.80 -7.47
CA SER A 628 4.36 -11.30 -8.08
C SER A 628 4.37 -12.82 -8.22
N LEU A 629 3.22 -13.46 -7.95
CA LEU A 629 2.99 -14.90 -8.16
C LEU A 629 2.98 -15.29 -9.64
N ILE A 630 2.65 -14.35 -10.52
CA ILE A 630 2.45 -14.57 -11.95
C ILE A 630 3.52 -13.87 -12.81
N LYS A 631 4.65 -13.48 -12.20
CA LYS A 631 5.71 -12.68 -12.86
C LYS A 631 6.23 -13.25 -14.18
N ASP A 632 6.21 -14.59 -14.33
CA ASP A 632 6.76 -15.22 -15.52
C ASP A 632 5.84 -15.08 -16.74
N HIS A 633 4.54 -14.84 -16.51
CA HIS A 633 3.50 -14.73 -17.54
C HIS A 633 3.06 -13.28 -17.75
N VAL A 634 3.07 -12.46 -16.70
CA VAL A 634 2.57 -11.08 -16.71
C VAL A 634 3.73 -10.08 -16.58
N PRO A 635 4.31 -9.61 -17.69
CA PRO A 635 5.27 -8.50 -17.67
C PRO A 635 4.57 -7.19 -17.32
N MET A 636 5.32 -6.22 -16.78
CA MET A 636 4.84 -4.86 -16.58
C MET A 636 4.62 -4.14 -17.92
N ALA A 637 3.82 -3.08 -17.88
CA ALA A 637 3.55 -2.23 -19.03
C ALA A 637 4.84 -1.65 -19.64
N GLY A 638 4.88 -1.53 -20.96
CA GLY A 638 5.93 -0.85 -21.71
C GLY A 638 5.93 0.66 -21.49
N ALA A 639 6.59 1.40 -22.39
CA ALA A 639 6.66 2.85 -22.31
C ALA A 639 5.28 3.50 -22.27
N ASN A 640 5.04 4.34 -21.26
CA ASN A 640 3.79 5.04 -21.04
C ASN A 640 4.00 6.54 -20.96
N TYR A 641 3.22 7.31 -21.69
CA TYR A 641 3.17 8.76 -21.65
C TYR A 641 1.77 9.21 -21.24
N GLY A 642 1.69 10.16 -20.33
CA GLY A 642 0.40 10.62 -19.85
C GLY A 642 0.34 12.11 -19.58
N VAL A 643 -0.87 12.59 -19.42
CA VAL A 643 -1.19 13.96 -19.06
C VAL A 643 -2.34 13.99 -18.06
N ASP A 644 -2.19 14.81 -17.02
CA ASP A 644 -3.24 15.14 -16.06
C ASP A 644 -3.51 16.64 -16.09
N VAL A 645 -4.76 17.03 -16.06
CA VAL A 645 -5.18 18.41 -15.92
C VAL A 645 -6.20 18.50 -14.80
N SER A 646 -5.94 19.30 -13.79
CA SER A 646 -6.91 19.55 -12.72
C SER A 646 -7.15 21.04 -12.51
N MET A 647 -8.42 21.43 -12.47
CA MET A 647 -8.88 22.77 -12.14
C MET A 647 -9.41 22.77 -10.72
N ARG A 648 -8.89 23.66 -9.89
CA ARG A 648 -9.26 23.81 -8.47
C ARG A 648 -9.90 25.15 -8.24
N TYR A 649 -11.00 25.15 -7.52
CA TYR A 649 -11.69 26.35 -7.02
C TYR A 649 -11.63 26.38 -5.49
N LYS A 650 -11.24 27.52 -4.92
CA LYS A 650 -11.22 27.80 -3.48
C LYS A 650 -12.17 28.96 -3.22
N PHE A 651 -12.98 28.91 -2.17
CA PHE A 651 -13.99 29.91 -1.85
C PHE A 651 -13.70 30.60 -0.56
#